data_857570575287715751eeb5d32b239c53
#
_entry.id   857570575287715751eeb5d32b239c53
#
_cell.length_a   1.000
_cell.length_b   1.000
_cell.length_c   1.000
_cell.angle_alpha   90.00
_cell.angle_beta   90.00
_cell.angle_gamma   90.00
#
_symmetry.space_group_name_H-M   'P 1'
#
loop_
_entity.id
_entity.type
_entity.pdbx_description
1 polymer ?
#
loop_
_entity_poly.entity_id
_entity_poly.type
_entity_poly.pdbx_seq_one_letter_code
_entity_poly.pdbx_strand_id
1 'polypeptide(L)'
;MAINIALAGNPNCGKTTMFNDLTGANQYVGNWPGVTVEKKEGRYRADKEVVITDLPGVYSLSPYTPEEIVTRDYLMSGKPDAVINLVDATNLERNLYLTTQIIDLGIPTVVALNMMDLVEKNGDKIDVDALAKRLGCPVVPTSALKGRGMEEVVKAAIEAGKKGAAPATTLRFTNEVEEALARVIDVAGAAIKGRHARWYAIKLLEGEQLTIDALNLPAAALSKIAVIRERLEDAEDDDAESIITNERYDNITEVCDACVKKSPKTMTTTQKIDRVVTNRILGIPIFIVIMFLVYYISVSTVGTIVTDWANDGLFGDGWLYTGTEQYEAAVEEFEGILETDEGVAAFEAGELEEPDPADYGFYHVGVPVVVGGWLESIGAAPWVQSLVLDGIIAGVGAVIGFIPQLIVLFILLGFLEGCGYMARVAFIMDRVFRRFGLSGKSFIPMLIASGCGVPAVMATKTIENEKDRRMTIMTTTMIPCGAKLPIIALVFGALAGGDYEATWWVAPVFYFLGLFAIILSCIILKKFRAFSGEVAPFIMELPQYHLPTVKNVLLSMWERVRSYVVKAGTIIFLSSMVIWFLLNFGFYEGSFGLLDPEVDDYIQYSLMAGLGNLLAWIFAPLGFGNWESTVTSITGLVAKENVVATVGVITSLGEEIGETDPSLWASFAAMLGGSSAAIMAFCAFNLLCASCLAAIGTIRRQMMSAKWTWAAIGYMCAFAWCVGLMIYQFGGLIAGEIAFGPFTALAVVVAAGMLYLLFRPAAKPKGVGKLEAARKNA
;
A
#
# COMPACT_ATOMS: atom_id res chain seq x y z
N MET A 1 -14.97 6.28 46.99
CA MET A 1 -13.93 6.60 45.99
C MET A 1 -14.38 6.04 44.64
N ALA A 2 -14.36 6.83 43.61
CA ALA A 2 -14.71 6.36 42.28
C ALA A 2 -13.74 5.23 41.91
N ILE A 3 -14.28 4.13 41.41
CA ILE A 3 -13.49 2.97 40.91
C ILE A 3 -13.32 3.11 39.41
N ASN A 4 -12.08 3.11 38.98
CA ASN A 4 -11.73 3.19 37.55
C ASN A 4 -11.47 1.79 36.99
N ILE A 5 -12.27 1.34 36.01
CA ILE A 5 -12.14 0.07 35.37
C ILE A 5 -11.69 0.30 33.91
N ALA A 6 -10.59 -0.32 33.50
CA ALA A 6 -10.16 -0.34 32.12
C ALA A 6 -10.80 -1.52 31.37
N LEU A 7 -11.37 -1.28 30.22
CA LEU A 7 -11.88 -2.31 29.31
C LEU A 7 -10.85 -2.57 28.22
N ALA A 8 -10.18 -3.71 28.29
CA ALA A 8 -9.17 -4.14 27.35
C ALA A 8 -9.64 -5.38 26.56
N GLY A 9 -8.99 -5.67 25.44
CA GLY A 9 -9.28 -6.87 24.64
C GLY A 9 -8.85 -6.71 23.19
N ASN A 10 -8.84 -7.82 22.48
CA ASN A 10 -8.47 -7.85 21.09
C ASN A 10 -9.47 -7.08 20.21
N PRO A 11 -9.07 -6.64 19.00
CA PRO A 11 -10.03 -6.16 18.01
C PRO A 11 -11.10 -7.22 17.75
N ASN A 12 -12.34 -6.78 17.55
CA ASN A 12 -13.51 -7.63 17.23
C ASN A 12 -13.97 -8.60 18.34
N CYS A 13 -13.43 -8.59 19.54
CA CYS A 13 -13.90 -9.42 20.66
C CYS A 13 -15.24 -8.98 21.27
N GLY A 14 -15.86 -7.89 20.75
CA GLY A 14 -17.13 -7.36 21.26
C GLY A 14 -17.00 -6.24 22.29
N LYS A 15 -15.82 -5.61 22.40
CA LYS A 15 -15.50 -4.59 23.40
C LYS A 15 -16.43 -3.36 23.34
N THR A 16 -16.61 -2.77 22.16
CA THR A 16 -17.52 -1.63 21.95
C THR A 16 -18.98 -1.97 22.28
N THR A 17 -19.42 -3.18 21.96
CA THR A 17 -20.77 -3.65 22.30
C THR A 17 -20.95 -3.72 23.83
N MET A 18 -19.99 -4.32 24.54
CA MET A 18 -20.00 -4.38 26.01
C MET A 18 -19.94 -2.98 26.62
N PHE A 19 -19.07 -2.11 26.16
CA PHE A 19 -18.94 -0.74 26.66
C PHE A 19 -20.24 0.05 26.52
N ASN A 20 -20.89 -0.04 25.34
CA ASN A 20 -22.18 0.63 25.11
C ASN A 20 -23.30 0.09 25.98
N ASP A 21 -23.34 -1.21 26.22
CA ASP A 21 -24.33 -1.83 27.10
C ASP A 21 -24.15 -1.41 28.56
N LEU A 22 -22.91 -1.37 29.05
CA LEU A 22 -22.59 -1.00 30.42
C LEU A 22 -22.78 0.50 30.71
N THR A 23 -22.47 1.39 29.78
CA THR A 23 -22.44 2.84 30.00
C THR A 23 -23.66 3.59 29.44
N GLY A 24 -24.31 3.06 28.41
CA GLY A 24 -25.46 3.69 27.75
C GLY A 24 -25.11 5.00 27.04
N ALA A 25 -26.00 6.00 27.12
CA ALA A 25 -25.84 7.29 26.45
C ALA A 25 -24.86 8.26 27.15
N ASN A 26 -24.39 7.95 28.35
CA ASN A 26 -23.52 8.81 29.14
C ASN A 26 -22.04 8.54 28.86
N GLN A 27 -21.60 8.85 27.64
CA GLN A 27 -20.23 8.63 27.19
C GLN A 27 -19.54 9.95 26.87
N TYR A 28 -18.27 10.06 27.23
CA TYR A 28 -17.38 11.11 26.76
C TYR A 28 -16.50 10.52 25.67
N VAL A 29 -16.49 11.15 24.50
CA VAL A 29 -15.67 10.78 23.34
C VAL A 29 -14.67 11.89 23.07
N GLY A 30 -13.41 11.56 22.99
CA GLY A 30 -12.31 12.47 22.68
C GLY A 30 -11.13 11.71 22.08
N ASN A 31 -9.97 12.35 21.98
CA ASN A 31 -8.76 11.67 21.58
C ASN A 31 -7.81 11.51 22.78
N TRP A 32 -6.98 10.47 22.74
CA TRP A 32 -5.90 10.34 23.69
C TRP A 32 -4.87 11.46 23.50
N PRO A 33 -4.28 12.02 24.57
CA PRO A 33 -3.33 13.12 24.45
C PRO A 33 -2.15 12.79 23.54
N GLY A 34 -1.90 13.64 22.54
CA GLY A 34 -0.75 13.54 21.64
C GLY A 34 -0.86 12.53 20.51
N VAL A 35 -1.99 11.86 20.36
CA VAL A 35 -2.23 10.87 19.29
C VAL A 35 -3.65 11.01 18.71
N THR A 36 -3.84 10.47 17.50
CA THR A 36 -5.16 10.48 16.81
C THR A 36 -6.05 9.29 17.19
N VAL A 37 -5.77 8.63 18.32
CA VAL A 37 -6.51 7.48 18.81
C VAL A 37 -7.70 7.94 19.65
N GLU A 38 -8.87 7.38 19.37
CA GLU A 38 -10.12 7.73 20.05
C GLU A 38 -10.13 7.22 21.51
N LYS A 39 -10.52 8.09 22.45
CA LYS A 39 -10.75 7.75 23.86
C LYS A 39 -12.23 7.77 24.16
N LYS A 40 -12.76 6.69 24.74
CA LYS A 40 -14.14 6.61 25.25
C LYS A 40 -14.12 6.34 26.74
N GLU A 41 -14.89 7.13 27.46
CA GLU A 41 -15.02 7.03 28.91
C GLU A 41 -16.50 7.20 29.29
N GLY A 42 -17.02 6.34 30.15
CA GLY A 42 -18.40 6.38 30.56
C GLY A 42 -18.60 5.90 31.99
N ARG A 43 -19.71 6.32 32.61
CA ARG A 43 -20.11 5.85 33.93
C ARG A 43 -20.99 4.63 33.82
N TYR A 44 -20.77 3.65 34.68
CA TYR A 44 -21.60 2.45 34.76
C TYR A 44 -23.06 2.79 35.07
N ARG A 45 -24.01 2.19 34.37
CA ARG A 45 -25.46 2.50 34.52
C ARG A 45 -25.98 2.26 35.91
N ALA A 46 -25.58 1.15 36.52
CA ALA A 46 -26.09 0.73 37.83
C ALA A 46 -25.39 1.42 39.00
N ASP A 47 -24.15 1.92 38.82
CA ASP A 47 -23.37 2.61 39.84
C ASP A 47 -22.55 3.74 39.22
N LYS A 48 -22.94 4.98 39.45
CA LYS A 48 -22.28 6.18 38.88
C LYS A 48 -20.92 6.48 39.51
N GLU A 49 -20.51 5.82 40.57
CA GLU A 49 -19.17 5.92 41.15
C GLU A 49 -18.15 5.07 40.37
N VAL A 50 -18.60 4.16 39.51
CA VAL A 50 -17.75 3.33 38.64
C VAL A 50 -17.58 3.99 37.30
N VAL A 51 -16.34 4.27 36.93
CA VAL A 51 -15.95 4.82 35.63
C VAL A 51 -15.31 3.72 34.81
N ILE A 52 -15.81 3.53 33.57
CA ILE A 52 -15.29 2.56 32.63
C ILE A 52 -14.59 3.31 31.48
N THR A 53 -13.33 3.00 31.24
CA THR A 53 -12.55 3.54 30.14
C THR A 53 -12.36 2.46 29.07
N ASP A 54 -12.87 2.68 27.85
CA ASP A 54 -12.65 1.80 26.69
C ASP A 54 -11.26 2.04 26.11
N LEU A 55 -10.40 1.03 26.17
CA LEU A 55 -9.09 1.08 25.58
C LEU A 55 -9.14 0.65 24.11
N PRO A 56 -8.21 1.12 23.25
CA PRO A 56 -8.08 0.61 21.89
C PRO A 56 -7.97 -0.91 21.86
N GLY A 57 -8.53 -1.54 20.83
CA GLY A 57 -8.38 -2.98 20.63
C GLY A 57 -6.96 -3.30 20.16
N VAL A 58 -6.25 -4.13 20.93
CA VAL A 58 -4.84 -4.48 20.64
C VAL A 58 -4.64 -5.99 20.77
N TYR A 59 -3.66 -6.51 20.06
CA TYR A 59 -3.29 -7.93 20.16
C TYR A 59 -2.17 -8.16 21.16
N SER A 60 -1.39 -7.12 21.44
CA SER A 60 -0.22 -7.15 22.31
C SER A 60 -0.04 -5.80 22.98
N LEU A 61 0.75 -5.75 24.06
CA LEU A 61 1.18 -4.51 24.71
C LEU A 61 2.59 -4.09 24.26
N SER A 62 3.08 -4.65 23.16
CA SER A 62 4.36 -4.25 22.57
C SER A 62 4.21 -2.92 21.80
N PRO A 63 5.23 -2.03 21.78
CA PRO A 63 5.09 -0.66 21.29
C PRO A 63 5.23 -0.54 19.76
N TYR A 64 4.51 -1.37 19.01
CA TYR A 64 4.56 -1.35 17.55
C TYR A 64 3.56 -0.37 16.93
N THR A 65 2.40 -0.17 17.58
CA THR A 65 1.33 0.71 17.11
C THR A 65 1.00 1.82 18.13
N PRO A 66 0.45 2.97 17.69
CA PRO A 66 -0.02 4.01 18.60
C PRO A 66 -1.07 3.50 19.59
N GLU A 67 -1.95 2.60 19.15
CA GLU A 67 -3.00 1.98 19.96
C GLU A 67 -2.41 1.11 21.08
N GLU A 68 -1.38 0.32 20.77
CA GLU A 68 -0.67 -0.52 21.76
C GLU A 68 0.06 0.33 22.79
N ILE A 69 0.74 1.40 22.33
CA ILE A 69 1.42 2.35 23.23
C ILE A 69 0.43 3.01 24.17
N VAL A 70 -0.71 3.51 23.65
CA VAL A 70 -1.76 4.15 24.47
C VAL A 70 -2.33 3.18 25.49
N THR A 71 -2.68 1.97 25.08
CA THR A 71 -3.23 0.94 25.95
C THR A 71 -2.25 0.58 27.06
N ARG A 72 -0.98 0.34 26.73
CA ARG A 72 0.08 0.04 27.68
C ARG A 72 0.29 1.19 28.67
N ASP A 73 0.46 2.41 28.17
CA ASP A 73 0.77 3.58 29.02
C ASP A 73 -0.39 3.89 29.97
N TYR A 74 -1.65 3.69 29.54
CA TYR A 74 -2.80 3.82 30.42
C TYR A 74 -2.82 2.75 31.51
N LEU A 75 -2.60 1.49 31.16
CA LEU A 75 -2.56 0.39 32.14
C LEU A 75 -1.43 0.59 33.16
N MET A 76 -0.27 1.07 32.71
CA MET A 76 0.87 1.35 33.59
C MET A 76 0.75 2.65 34.39
N SER A 77 -0.17 3.56 34.04
CA SER A 77 -0.32 4.88 34.68
C SER A 77 -0.78 4.82 36.17
N GLY A 78 -1.17 3.65 36.65
CA GLY A 78 -1.75 3.45 37.97
C GLY A 78 -3.17 4.02 38.15
N LYS A 79 -3.80 4.49 37.05
CA LYS A 79 -5.19 5.00 37.08
C LYS A 79 -6.24 3.90 37.18
N PRO A 80 -6.14 2.75 36.48
CA PRO A 80 -7.12 1.70 36.61
C PRO A 80 -6.94 0.92 37.94
N ASP A 81 -8.04 0.78 38.67
CA ASP A 81 -8.11 -0.05 39.87
C ASP A 81 -8.28 -1.53 39.51
N ALA A 82 -8.95 -1.80 38.37
CA ALA A 82 -9.11 -3.14 37.81
C ALA A 82 -9.18 -3.10 36.26
N VAL A 83 -8.91 -4.24 35.62
CA VAL A 83 -9.03 -4.44 34.18
C VAL A 83 -10.07 -5.51 33.91
N ILE A 84 -11.03 -5.22 33.05
CA ILE A 84 -11.87 -6.22 32.39
C ILE A 84 -11.22 -6.52 31.06
N ASN A 85 -10.70 -7.73 30.88
CA ASN A 85 -10.13 -8.18 29.62
C ASN A 85 -11.15 -9.04 28.88
N LEU A 86 -11.64 -8.54 27.72
CA LEU A 86 -12.53 -9.29 26.86
C LEU A 86 -11.76 -10.28 26.02
N VAL A 87 -12.17 -11.51 26.10
CA VAL A 87 -11.62 -12.67 25.39
C VAL A 87 -12.70 -13.29 24.51
N ASP A 88 -12.46 -13.43 23.23
CA ASP A 88 -13.33 -14.17 22.33
C ASP A 88 -13.18 -15.68 22.59
N ALA A 89 -14.22 -16.30 23.13
CA ALA A 89 -14.26 -17.71 23.46
C ALA A 89 -14.15 -18.64 22.24
N THR A 90 -14.49 -18.16 21.04
CA THR A 90 -14.39 -18.93 19.79
C THR A 90 -12.94 -19.04 19.30
N ASN A 91 -12.06 -18.08 19.73
CA ASN A 91 -10.65 -18.01 19.36
C ASN A 91 -9.77 -17.83 20.61
N LEU A 92 -9.98 -18.71 21.61
CA LEU A 92 -9.41 -18.57 22.95
C LEU A 92 -7.89 -18.47 22.93
N GLU A 93 -7.21 -19.39 22.26
CA GLU A 93 -5.75 -19.50 22.21
C GLU A 93 -5.08 -18.16 21.84
N ARG A 94 -5.61 -17.50 20.84
CA ARG A 94 -5.07 -16.22 20.37
C ARG A 94 -5.37 -15.06 21.30
N ASN A 95 -6.60 -15.03 21.85
CA ASN A 95 -7.01 -13.92 22.72
C ASN A 95 -6.31 -13.98 24.09
N LEU A 96 -5.89 -15.15 24.53
CA LEU A 96 -5.13 -15.34 25.75
C LEU A 96 -3.73 -14.72 25.67
N TYR A 97 -3.15 -14.47 24.50
CA TYR A 97 -1.83 -13.83 24.38
C TYR A 97 -1.82 -12.44 25.03
N LEU A 98 -2.79 -11.59 24.73
CA LEU A 98 -2.95 -10.30 25.42
C LEU A 98 -3.24 -10.50 26.92
N THR A 99 -4.06 -11.51 27.26
CA THR A 99 -4.40 -11.82 28.66
C THR A 99 -3.14 -12.13 29.49
N THR A 100 -2.21 -12.94 28.96
CA THR A 100 -0.95 -13.24 29.67
C THR A 100 -0.14 -11.98 29.95
N GLN A 101 -0.09 -11.06 28.98
CA GLN A 101 0.63 -9.80 29.12
C GLN A 101 -0.03 -8.86 30.16
N ILE A 102 -1.37 -8.81 30.22
CA ILE A 102 -2.10 -8.04 31.24
C ILE A 102 -1.88 -8.61 32.64
N ILE A 103 -1.86 -9.94 32.77
CA ILE A 103 -1.55 -10.63 34.02
C ILE A 103 -0.13 -10.29 34.50
N ASP A 104 0.85 -10.29 33.61
CA ASP A 104 2.25 -9.93 33.94
C ASP A 104 2.40 -8.48 34.44
N LEU A 105 1.48 -7.56 34.06
CA LEU A 105 1.44 -6.21 34.60
C LEU A 105 1.07 -6.18 36.08
N GLY A 106 0.51 -7.26 36.66
CA GLY A 106 0.15 -7.34 38.06
C GLY A 106 -1.02 -6.44 38.47
N ILE A 107 -1.90 -6.06 37.53
CA ILE A 107 -3.11 -5.28 37.80
C ILE A 107 -4.26 -6.25 38.10
N PRO A 108 -5.16 -5.95 39.07
CA PRO A 108 -6.35 -6.76 39.27
C PRO A 108 -7.15 -6.95 38.01
N THR A 109 -7.24 -8.19 37.50
CA THR A 109 -7.79 -8.51 36.20
C THR A 109 -8.96 -9.47 36.33
N VAL A 110 -10.02 -9.24 35.54
CA VAL A 110 -11.14 -10.15 35.35
C VAL A 110 -11.26 -10.45 33.85
N VAL A 111 -11.36 -11.71 33.49
CA VAL A 111 -11.55 -12.13 32.11
C VAL A 111 -13.05 -12.26 31.82
N ALA A 112 -13.53 -11.46 30.87
CA ALA A 112 -14.87 -11.60 30.31
C ALA A 112 -14.78 -12.53 29.09
N LEU A 113 -15.19 -13.79 29.26
CA LEU A 113 -15.16 -14.80 28.20
C LEU A 113 -16.41 -14.62 27.31
N ASN A 114 -16.26 -13.84 26.27
CA ASN A 114 -17.37 -13.38 25.41
C ASN A 114 -17.66 -14.34 24.26
N MET A 115 -18.82 -14.18 23.62
CA MET A 115 -19.32 -15.03 22.52
C MET A 115 -19.60 -16.47 22.95
N MET A 116 -19.92 -16.73 24.22
CA MET A 116 -20.26 -18.05 24.74
C MET A 116 -21.50 -18.67 24.07
N ASP A 117 -22.41 -17.85 23.58
CA ASP A 117 -23.53 -18.31 22.76
C ASP A 117 -23.13 -18.95 21.43
N LEU A 118 -22.01 -18.52 20.85
CA LEU A 118 -21.44 -19.13 19.63
C LEU A 118 -20.73 -20.46 19.98
N VAL A 119 -20.02 -20.51 21.11
CA VAL A 119 -19.39 -21.74 21.62
C VAL A 119 -20.44 -22.82 21.87
N GLU A 120 -21.54 -22.47 22.57
CA GLU A 120 -22.70 -23.36 22.82
C GLU A 120 -23.33 -23.83 21.51
N LYS A 121 -23.56 -22.91 20.54
CA LYS A 121 -24.09 -23.24 19.20
C LYS A 121 -23.17 -24.18 18.42
N ASN A 122 -21.86 -24.03 18.59
CA ASN A 122 -20.86 -24.89 17.95
C ASN A 122 -20.76 -26.25 18.62
N GLY A 123 -21.29 -26.42 19.81
CA GLY A 123 -21.22 -27.66 20.59
C GLY A 123 -19.88 -27.88 21.27
N ASP A 124 -19.04 -26.82 21.31
CA ASP A 124 -17.79 -26.83 22.05
C ASP A 124 -18.08 -26.58 23.56
N LYS A 125 -17.20 -27.07 24.41
CA LYS A 125 -17.31 -26.88 25.86
C LYS A 125 -16.03 -26.30 26.41
N ILE A 126 -16.16 -25.21 27.17
CA ILE A 126 -15.04 -24.58 27.88
C ILE A 126 -15.28 -24.75 29.38
N ASP A 127 -14.31 -25.32 30.07
CA ASP A 127 -14.31 -25.41 31.54
C ASP A 127 -13.83 -24.06 32.11
N VAL A 128 -14.80 -23.22 32.48
CA VAL A 128 -14.57 -21.85 32.95
C VAL A 128 -13.80 -21.84 34.30
N ASP A 129 -14.12 -22.80 35.20
CA ASP A 129 -13.50 -22.89 36.51
C ASP A 129 -12.03 -23.33 36.41
N ALA A 130 -11.75 -24.31 35.53
CA ALA A 130 -10.39 -24.74 35.22
C ALA A 130 -9.59 -23.59 34.59
N LEU A 131 -10.18 -22.83 33.69
CA LEU A 131 -9.57 -21.67 33.05
C LEU A 131 -9.25 -20.58 34.06
N ALA A 132 -10.18 -20.24 34.96
CA ALA A 132 -9.97 -19.27 36.03
C ALA A 132 -8.83 -19.66 36.98
N LYS A 133 -8.76 -20.96 37.33
CA LYS A 133 -7.69 -21.49 38.18
C LYS A 133 -6.34 -21.42 37.52
N ARG A 134 -6.25 -21.73 36.22
CA ARG A 134 -4.99 -21.68 35.47
C ARG A 134 -4.51 -20.25 35.18
N LEU A 135 -5.43 -19.31 34.88
CA LEU A 135 -5.10 -17.91 34.68
C LEU A 135 -4.82 -17.16 35.99
N GLY A 136 -5.25 -17.71 37.13
CA GLY A 136 -5.10 -17.07 38.45
C GLY A 136 -5.97 -15.82 38.64
N CYS A 137 -7.02 -15.65 37.83
CA CYS A 137 -7.94 -14.52 37.92
C CYS A 137 -9.38 -14.97 37.61
N PRO A 138 -10.42 -14.22 38.09
CA PRO A 138 -11.80 -14.55 37.79
C PRO A 138 -12.08 -14.56 36.30
N VAL A 139 -12.82 -15.58 35.87
CA VAL A 139 -13.32 -15.71 34.47
C VAL A 139 -14.82 -15.75 34.51
N VAL A 140 -15.50 -14.87 33.79
CA VAL A 140 -16.95 -14.78 33.74
C VAL A 140 -17.44 -15.02 32.31
N PRO A 141 -18.29 -16.03 32.07
CA PRO A 141 -18.84 -16.28 30.76
C PRO A 141 -19.86 -15.19 30.38
N THR A 142 -19.71 -14.62 29.18
CA THR A 142 -20.53 -13.51 28.70
C THR A 142 -21.01 -13.70 27.28
N SER A 143 -22.07 -12.98 26.91
CA SER A 143 -22.49 -12.74 25.53
C SER A 143 -22.94 -11.28 25.43
N ALA A 144 -22.02 -10.40 24.98
CA ALA A 144 -22.30 -8.98 24.87
C ALA A 144 -23.49 -8.67 23.95
N LEU A 145 -23.68 -9.48 22.89
CA LEU A 145 -24.80 -9.33 21.96
C LEU A 145 -26.17 -9.64 22.63
N LYS A 146 -26.19 -10.56 23.62
CA LYS A 146 -27.42 -10.98 24.32
C LYS A 146 -27.54 -10.34 25.72
N GLY A 147 -26.61 -9.49 26.12
CA GLY A 147 -26.58 -8.87 27.45
C GLY A 147 -26.39 -9.84 28.61
N ARG A 148 -25.85 -11.08 28.38
CA ARG A 148 -25.66 -12.10 29.43
C ARG A 148 -24.30 -11.93 30.10
N GLY A 149 -24.24 -12.02 31.44
CA GLY A 149 -23.01 -11.99 32.23
C GLY A 149 -22.42 -10.59 32.44
N MET A 150 -23.09 -9.51 32.03
CA MET A 150 -22.56 -8.15 32.09
C MET A 150 -22.41 -7.62 33.50
N GLU A 151 -23.44 -7.80 34.35
CA GLU A 151 -23.41 -7.35 35.76
C GLU A 151 -22.41 -8.15 36.56
N GLU A 152 -22.30 -9.45 36.34
CA GLU A 152 -21.38 -10.34 37.01
C GLU A 152 -19.92 -9.94 36.78
N VAL A 153 -19.57 -9.60 35.54
CA VAL A 153 -18.23 -9.12 35.18
C VAL A 153 -17.86 -7.83 35.90
N VAL A 154 -18.79 -6.85 35.93
CA VAL A 154 -18.52 -5.58 36.57
C VAL A 154 -18.43 -5.77 38.09
N LYS A 155 -19.31 -6.60 38.70
CA LYS A 155 -19.22 -6.93 40.15
C LYS A 155 -17.88 -7.58 40.50
N ALA A 156 -17.44 -8.57 39.67
CA ALA A 156 -16.14 -9.21 39.86
C ALA A 156 -14.98 -8.21 39.75
N ALA A 157 -15.06 -7.27 38.78
CA ALA A 157 -14.02 -6.24 38.59
C ALA A 157 -13.98 -5.24 39.76
N ILE A 158 -15.13 -4.82 40.30
CA ILE A 158 -15.22 -3.96 41.49
C ILE A 158 -14.61 -4.67 42.70
N GLU A 159 -14.91 -5.97 42.90
CA GLU A 159 -14.34 -6.74 43.99
C GLU A 159 -12.82 -6.90 43.86
N ALA A 160 -12.35 -7.22 42.65
CA ALA A 160 -10.92 -7.34 42.37
C ALA A 160 -10.19 -6.00 42.64
N GLY A 161 -10.76 -4.88 42.18
CA GLY A 161 -10.20 -3.55 42.41
C GLY A 161 -10.17 -3.16 43.90
N LYS A 162 -11.23 -3.46 44.67
CA LYS A 162 -11.28 -3.20 46.11
C LYS A 162 -10.28 -4.04 46.90
N LYS A 163 -10.05 -5.30 46.48
CA LYS A 163 -9.06 -6.18 47.11
C LYS A 163 -7.63 -5.78 46.76
N GLY A 164 -7.43 -5.11 45.63
CA GLY A 164 -6.10 -4.71 45.12
C GLY A 164 -5.13 -5.88 44.88
N ALA A 165 -5.65 -7.11 44.89
CA ALA A 165 -4.84 -8.32 44.72
C ALA A 165 -4.50 -8.52 43.24
N ALA A 166 -3.21 -8.54 42.92
CA ALA A 166 -2.75 -8.96 41.62
C ALA A 166 -3.15 -10.42 41.37
N PRO A 167 -3.37 -10.82 40.07
CA PRO A 167 -3.57 -12.21 39.71
C PRO A 167 -2.45 -13.09 40.29
N ALA A 168 -2.82 -14.27 40.77
CA ALA A 168 -1.81 -15.23 41.20
C ALA A 168 -1.13 -15.73 39.92
N THR A 169 0.16 -15.42 39.73
CA THR A 169 0.91 -15.82 38.52
C THR A 169 1.07 -17.33 38.50
N THR A 170 0.18 -18.02 37.82
CA THR A 170 0.24 -19.47 37.65
C THR A 170 0.92 -19.87 36.33
N LEU A 171 0.98 -18.93 35.38
CA LEU A 171 1.67 -19.11 34.10
C LEU A 171 3.17 -18.79 34.28
N ARG A 172 3.96 -19.83 34.45
CA ARG A 172 5.42 -19.73 34.54
C ARG A 172 6.04 -20.19 33.24
N PHE A 173 7.13 -19.54 32.88
CA PHE A 173 8.00 -19.95 31.79
C PHE A 173 8.88 -21.14 32.22
N THR A 174 9.68 -21.66 31.30
CA THR A 174 10.69 -22.66 31.63
C THR A 174 11.62 -22.17 32.75
N ASN A 175 12.28 -23.10 33.42
CA ASN A 175 13.17 -22.77 34.53
C ASN A 175 14.32 -21.84 34.12
N GLU A 176 14.84 -22.04 32.91
CA GLU A 176 15.91 -21.23 32.30
C GLU A 176 15.49 -19.77 32.16
N VAL A 177 14.28 -19.52 31.63
CA VAL A 177 13.72 -18.18 31.45
C VAL A 177 13.39 -17.55 32.80
N GLU A 178 12.79 -18.29 33.74
CA GLU A 178 12.46 -17.76 35.10
C GLU A 178 13.71 -17.38 35.87
N GLU A 179 14.81 -18.17 35.78
CA GLU A 179 16.08 -17.78 36.38
C GLU A 179 16.67 -16.52 35.72
N ALA A 180 16.59 -16.40 34.40
CA ALA A 180 17.04 -15.19 33.70
C ALA A 180 16.25 -13.96 34.16
N LEU A 181 14.92 -14.08 34.29
CA LEU A 181 14.06 -13.02 34.80
C LEU A 181 14.39 -12.63 36.23
N ALA A 182 14.62 -13.60 37.12
CA ALA A 182 15.01 -13.33 38.53
C ALA A 182 16.33 -12.56 38.61
N ARG A 183 17.33 -12.96 37.79
CA ARG A 183 18.62 -12.24 37.68
C ARG A 183 18.46 -10.82 37.15
N VAL A 184 17.56 -10.61 36.15
CA VAL A 184 17.28 -9.26 35.63
C VAL A 184 16.64 -8.38 36.71
N ILE A 185 15.70 -8.92 37.53
CA ILE A 185 15.08 -8.23 38.63
C ILE A 185 16.13 -7.82 39.66
N ASP A 186 17.02 -8.70 40.04
CA ASP A 186 18.11 -8.43 40.96
C ASP A 186 19.05 -7.32 40.47
N VAL A 187 19.44 -7.38 39.22
CA VAL A 187 20.33 -6.39 38.59
C VAL A 187 19.66 -5.02 38.44
N ALA A 188 18.40 -4.97 38.07
CA ALA A 188 17.64 -3.73 37.91
C ALA A 188 17.24 -3.12 39.26
N GLY A 189 17.14 -3.93 40.33
CA GLY A 189 17.01 -3.53 41.73
C GLY A 189 15.83 -2.58 42.01
N ALA A 190 16.12 -1.39 42.54
CA ALA A 190 15.10 -0.43 42.97
C ALA A 190 14.30 0.19 41.76
N ALA A 191 14.85 0.16 40.56
CA ALA A 191 14.23 0.78 39.40
C ALA A 191 12.95 0.06 38.96
N ILE A 192 12.81 -1.25 39.24
CA ILE A 192 11.67 -2.09 38.80
C ILE A 192 10.93 -2.73 39.98
N LYS A 193 10.99 -2.12 41.20
CA LYS A 193 10.26 -2.62 42.34
C LYS A 193 8.76 -2.37 42.23
N GLY A 194 7.96 -3.27 42.79
CA GLY A 194 6.51 -3.16 42.88
C GLY A 194 5.76 -4.14 41.95
N ARG A 195 4.49 -3.89 41.72
CA ARG A 195 3.57 -4.81 41.03
C ARG A 195 3.96 -5.09 39.55
N HIS A 196 4.71 -4.19 38.92
CA HIS A 196 5.13 -4.30 37.52
C HIS A 196 6.53 -4.91 37.33
N ALA A 197 7.15 -5.44 38.37
CA ALA A 197 8.54 -5.90 38.33
C ALA A 197 8.76 -7.00 37.27
N ARG A 198 7.85 -7.99 37.20
CA ARG A 198 7.91 -9.08 36.22
C ARG A 198 7.81 -8.54 34.78
N TRP A 199 6.86 -7.64 34.55
CA TRP A 199 6.69 -7.00 33.25
C TRP A 199 7.96 -6.30 32.77
N TYR A 200 8.55 -5.46 33.65
CA TYR A 200 9.78 -4.76 33.29
C TYR A 200 10.96 -5.71 33.05
N ALA A 201 11.07 -6.80 33.81
CA ALA A 201 12.10 -7.78 33.63
C ALA A 201 11.98 -8.47 32.28
N ILE A 202 10.77 -8.87 31.89
CA ILE A 202 10.49 -9.46 30.57
C ILE A 202 10.89 -8.47 29.47
N LYS A 203 10.46 -7.21 29.56
CA LYS A 203 10.75 -6.19 28.54
C LYS A 203 12.23 -5.80 28.45
N LEU A 204 12.95 -5.84 29.56
CA LEU A 204 14.41 -5.66 29.58
C LEU A 204 15.12 -6.86 28.94
N LEU A 205 14.64 -8.07 29.17
CA LEU A 205 15.18 -9.29 28.56
C LEU A 205 14.93 -9.31 27.05
N GLU A 206 13.72 -8.95 26.61
CA GLU A 206 13.38 -8.74 25.18
C GLU A 206 14.22 -7.60 24.55
N GLY A 207 14.78 -6.69 25.36
CA GLY A 207 15.56 -5.54 24.85
C GLY A 207 14.71 -4.38 24.35
N GLU A 208 13.47 -4.24 24.85
CA GLU A 208 12.54 -3.18 24.42
C GLU A 208 13.07 -1.78 24.71
N GLN A 209 13.27 -0.98 23.65
CA GLN A 209 13.89 0.36 23.74
C GLN A 209 13.12 1.32 24.65
N LEU A 210 11.79 1.36 24.54
CA LEU A 210 10.98 2.29 25.33
C LEU A 210 11.10 2.03 26.82
N THR A 211 11.18 0.76 27.21
CA THR A 211 11.39 0.36 28.60
C THR A 211 12.81 0.71 29.08
N ILE A 212 13.82 0.46 28.24
CA ILE A 212 15.22 0.82 28.56
C ILE A 212 15.37 2.33 28.75
N ASP A 213 14.75 3.13 27.88
CA ASP A 213 14.81 4.60 27.95
C ASP A 213 14.01 5.14 29.16
N ALA A 214 12.84 4.56 29.46
CA ALA A 214 12.00 4.97 30.58
C ALA A 214 12.63 4.69 31.95
N LEU A 215 13.30 3.54 32.09
CA LEU A 215 13.93 3.13 33.37
C LEU A 215 15.27 3.83 33.62
N ASN A 216 15.92 4.36 32.59
CA ASN A 216 17.20 5.07 32.64
C ASN A 216 18.26 4.38 33.56
N LEU A 217 18.42 3.06 33.37
CA LEU A 217 19.33 2.24 34.18
C LEU A 217 20.80 2.63 33.96
N PRO A 218 21.65 2.49 35.03
CA PRO A 218 23.08 2.70 34.89
C PRO A 218 23.70 1.77 33.84
N ALA A 219 24.75 2.24 33.12
CA ALA A 219 25.41 1.45 32.07
C ALA A 219 25.91 0.08 32.58
N ALA A 220 26.40 0.01 33.83
CA ALA A 220 26.83 -1.25 34.44
C ALA A 220 25.67 -2.26 34.64
N ALA A 221 24.45 -1.79 34.94
CA ALA A 221 23.28 -2.65 35.02
C ALA A 221 22.85 -3.16 33.64
N LEU A 222 22.82 -2.26 32.64
CA LEU A 222 22.50 -2.61 31.27
C LEU A 222 23.49 -3.65 30.70
N SER A 223 24.79 -3.52 31.02
CA SER A 223 25.82 -4.47 30.63
C SER A 223 25.58 -5.86 31.22
N LYS A 224 25.21 -5.94 32.50
CA LYS A 224 24.87 -7.23 33.13
C LYS A 224 23.62 -7.87 32.53
N ILE A 225 22.59 -7.06 32.24
CA ILE A 225 21.36 -7.54 31.59
C ILE A 225 21.67 -8.06 30.18
N ALA A 226 22.56 -7.40 29.44
CA ALA A 226 22.99 -7.86 28.11
C ALA A 226 23.67 -9.23 28.18
N VAL A 227 24.49 -9.48 29.21
CA VAL A 227 25.13 -10.79 29.40
C VAL A 227 24.11 -11.88 29.78
N ILE A 228 23.10 -11.53 30.60
CA ILE A 228 22.03 -12.49 30.95
C ILE A 228 21.25 -12.87 29.70
N ARG A 229 20.89 -11.87 28.87
CA ARG A 229 20.19 -12.05 27.61
C ARG A 229 20.97 -12.97 26.65
N GLU A 230 22.25 -12.67 26.42
CA GLU A 230 23.12 -13.44 25.52
C GLU A 230 23.22 -14.92 25.96
N ARG A 231 23.34 -15.17 27.27
CA ARG A 231 23.37 -16.55 27.79
C ARG A 231 22.08 -17.31 27.54
N LEU A 232 20.93 -16.63 27.61
CA LEU A 232 19.64 -17.23 27.29
C LEU A 232 19.52 -17.50 25.80
N GLU A 233 19.93 -16.55 24.95
CA GLU A 233 19.92 -16.66 23.49
C GLU A 233 20.85 -17.79 23.00
N ASP A 234 22.03 -17.94 23.61
CA ASP A 234 22.98 -19.03 23.33
C ASP A 234 22.47 -20.39 23.81
N ALA A 235 21.69 -20.47 24.89
CA ALA A 235 21.15 -21.70 25.41
C ALA A 235 19.97 -22.23 24.57
N GLU A 236 19.13 -21.36 24.08
CA GLU A 236 17.90 -21.67 23.33
C GLU A 236 18.08 -21.59 21.81
N ASP A 237 19.24 -21.14 21.30
CA ASP A 237 19.57 -20.96 19.87
C ASP A 237 18.55 -20.08 19.13
N ASP A 238 17.97 -19.06 19.85
CA ASP A 238 16.98 -18.12 19.31
C ASP A 238 17.14 -16.75 19.98
N ASP A 239 16.53 -15.69 19.43
CA ASP A 239 16.53 -14.38 20.07
C ASP A 239 15.57 -14.32 21.27
N ALA A 240 15.87 -13.47 22.27
CA ALA A 240 15.12 -13.41 23.52
C ALA A 240 13.63 -13.02 23.35
N GLU A 241 13.28 -12.24 22.31
CA GLU A 241 11.88 -11.90 22.00
C GLU A 241 11.13 -13.11 21.48
N SER A 242 11.75 -13.90 20.58
CA SER A 242 11.20 -15.16 20.08
C SER A 242 11.05 -16.20 21.18
N ILE A 243 12.04 -16.35 22.06
CA ILE A 243 11.98 -17.27 23.21
C ILE A 243 10.77 -16.96 24.10
N ILE A 244 10.63 -15.70 24.53
CA ILE A 244 9.50 -15.27 25.39
C ILE A 244 8.15 -15.45 24.67
N THR A 245 8.11 -15.20 23.38
CA THR A 245 6.89 -15.36 22.58
C THR A 245 6.50 -16.84 22.47
N ASN A 246 7.43 -17.72 22.20
CA ASN A 246 7.21 -19.16 22.12
C ASN A 246 6.74 -19.70 23.47
N GLU A 247 7.40 -19.36 24.56
CA GLU A 247 7.02 -19.71 25.93
C GLU A 247 5.57 -19.31 26.28
N ARG A 248 5.15 -18.11 25.84
CA ARG A 248 3.74 -17.68 26.01
C ARG A 248 2.78 -18.57 25.24
N TYR A 249 3.10 -18.90 23.99
CA TYR A 249 2.23 -19.74 23.17
C TYR A 249 2.16 -21.18 23.70
N ASP A 250 3.26 -21.73 24.20
CA ASP A 250 3.29 -23.08 24.80
C ASP A 250 2.41 -23.13 26.05
N ASN A 251 2.51 -22.14 26.94
CA ASN A 251 1.64 -21.99 28.11
C ASN A 251 0.16 -21.85 27.71
N ILE A 252 -0.14 -21.05 26.69
CA ILE A 252 -1.51 -20.85 26.20
C ILE A 252 -2.08 -22.14 25.63
N THR A 253 -1.29 -22.86 24.86
CA THR A 253 -1.67 -24.15 24.27
C THR A 253 -1.99 -25.17 25.36
N GLU A 254 -1.14 -25.28 26.38
CA GLU A 254 -1.39 -26.15 27.52
C GLU A 254 -2.69 -25.77 28.28
N VAL A 255 -2.96 -24.48 28.46
CA VAL A 255 -4.20 -24.00 29.09
C VAL A 255 -5.42 -24.36 28.21
N CYS A 256 -5.34 -24.16 26.92
CA CYS A 256 -6.43 -24.46 25.99
C CYS A 256 -6.71 -25.96 25.89
N ASP A 257 -5.68 -26.80 25.80
CA ASP A 257 -5.82 -28.26 25.73
C ASP A 257 -6.47 -28.83 27.01
N ALA A 258 -6.17 -28.22 28.15
CA ALA A 258 -6.77 -28.66 29.42
C ALA A 258 -8.19 -28.18 29.64
N CYS A 259 -8.56 -26.99 29.13
CA CYS A 259 -9.83 -26.33 29.43
C CYS A 259 -10.87 -26.43 28.30
N VAL A 260 -10.46 -26.68 27.05
CA VAL A 260 -11.36 -26.65 25.89
C VAL A 260 -11.60 -28.05 25.33
N LYS A 261 -12.84 -28.51 25.35
CA LYS A 261 -13.26 -29.75 24.67
C LYS A 261 -13.97 -29.36 23.38
N LYS A 262 -13.24 -29.46 22.26
CA LYS A 262 -13.82 -29.25 20.93
C LYS A 262 -14.73 -30.41 20.54
N SER A 263 -15.90 -30.09 20.02
CA SER A 263 -16.82 -31.10 19.48
C SER A 263 -16.18 -31.73 18.23
N PRO A 264 -16.28 -33.08 18.05
CA PRO A 264 -15.80 -33.74 16.85
C PRO A 264 -16.70 -33.36 15.66
N LYS A 265 -16.62 -32.14 15.19
CA LYS A 265 -17.37 -31.67 14.00
C LYS A 265 -16.54 -31.90 12.75
N THR A 266 -17.25 -32.30 11.70
CA THR A 266 -16.76 -32.19 10.31
C THR A 266 -16.26 -30.77 10.06
N MET A 267 -15.10 -30.65 9.42
CA MET A 267 -14.48 -29.37 9.05
C MET A 267 -15.52 -28.40 8.47
N THR A 268 -15.55 -27.18 8.97
CA THR A 268 -16.42 -26.14 8.43
C THR A 268 -16.10 -25.87 6.96
N THR A 269 -17.05 -25.33 6.20
CA THR A 269 -16.80 -24.97 4.80
C THR A 269 -15.61 -24.02 4.67
N THR A 270 -15.46 -23.06 5.59
CA THR A 270 -14.29 -22.15 5.65
C THR A 270 -13.00 -22.93 5.81
N GLN A 271 -12.92 -23.88 6.75
CA GLN A 271 -11.71 -24.69 6.96
C GLN A 271 -11.35 -25.56 5.75
N LYS A 272 -12.36 -26.10 5.03
CA LYS A 272 -12.14 -26.87 3.81
C LYS A 272 -11.56 -25.99 2.69
N ILE A 273 -12.09 -24.79 2.52
CA ILE A 273 -11.58 -23.82 1.54
C ILE A 273 -10.16 -23.37 1.94
N ASP A 274 -9.93 -23.04 3.22
CA ASP A 274 -8.63 -22.60 3.71
C ASP A 274 -7.55 -23.68 3.51
N ARG A 275 -7.89 -24.95 3.70
CA ARG A 275 -6.94 -26.06 3.45
C ARG A 275 -6.37 -26.06 2.02
N VAL A 276 -7.16 -25.60 1.05
CA VAL A 276 -6.76 -25.50 -0.36
C VAL A 276 -6.09 -24.16 -0.63
N VAL A 277 -6.76 -23.07 -0.27
CA VAL A 277 -6.35 -21.70 -0.59
C VAL A 277 -5.10 -21.28 0.17
N THR A 278 -4.95 -21.67 1.44
CA THR A 278 -3.74 -21.35 2.24
C THR A 278 -2.64 -22.40 2.13
N ASN A 279 -2.81 -23.39 1.25
CA ASN A 279 -1.79 -24.40 1.01
C ASN A 279 -0.48 -23.77 0.52
N ARG A 280 0.64 -24.24 1.03
CA ARG A 280 1.98 -23.70 0.75
C ARG A 280 2.34 -23.70 -0.75
N ILE A 281 1.87 -24.69 -1.50
CA ILE A 281 2.20 -24.87 -2.93
C ILE A 281 1.06 -24.32 -3.80
N LEU A 282 -0.20 -24.68 -3.49
CA LEU A 282 -1.37 -24.30 -4.30
C LEU A 282 -1.82 -22.86 -4.09
N GLY A 283 -1.54 -22.27 -2.93
CA GLY A 283 -2.03 -20.92 -2.61
C GLY A 283 -1.52 -19.84 -3.56
N ILE A 284 -0.24 -19.90 -3.98
CA ILE A 284 0.32 -18.91 -4.91
C ILE A 284 -0.25 -19.07 -6.33
N PRO A 285 -0.29 -20.26 -6.95
CA PRO A 285 -0.95 -20.44 -8.24
C PRO A 285 -2.42 -20.02 -8.26
N ILE A 286 -3.21 -20.39 -7.23
CA ILE A 286 -4.62 -19.99 -7.12
C ILE A 286 -4.72 -18.47 -7.07
N PHE A 287 -3.88 -17.82 -6.29
CA PHE A 287 -3.81 -16.38 -6.21
C PHE A 287 -3.51 -15.74 -7.58
N ILE A 288 -2.51 -16.24 -8.31
CA ILE A 288 -2.15 -15.74 -9.64
C ILE A 288 -3.36 -15.86 -10.59
N VAL A 289 -4.04 -16.99 -10.61
CA VAL A 289 -5.22 -17.20 -11.47
C VAL A 289 -6.34 -16.23 -11.12
N ILE A 290 -6.68 -16.07 -9.83
CA ILE A 290 -7.75 -15.16 -9.39
C ILE A 290 -7.39 -13.72 -9.78
N MET A 291 -6.16 -13.29 -9.57
CA MET A 291 -5.74 -11.94 -9.93
C MET A 291 -5.69 -11.72 -11.43
N PHE A 292 -5.21 -12.70 -12.18
CA PHE A 292 -5.27 -12.65 -13.64
C PHE A 292 -6.71 -12.46 -14.14
N LEU A 293 -7.68 -13.21 -13.59
CA LEU A 293 -9.09 -13.04 -13.93
C LEU A 293 -9.63 -11.65 -13.58
N VAL A 294 -9.26 -11.11 -12.40
CA VAL A 294 -9.66 -9.76 -12.00
C VAL A 294 -9.14 -8.71 -13.00
N TYR A 295 -7.86 -8.79 -13.36
CA TYR A 295 -7.26 -7.84 -14.30
C TYR A 295 -7.77 -8.05 -15.72
N TYR A 296 -7.92 -9.28 -16.17
CA TYR A 296 -8.45 -9.59 -17.48
C TYR A 296 -9.86 -9.01 -17.68
N ILE A 297 -10.73 -9.17 -16.68
CA ILE A 297 -12.09 -8.60 -16.72
C ILE A 297 -12.06 -7.06 -16.63
N SER A 298 -11.18 -6.50 -15.81
CA SER A 298 -11.12 -5.07 -15.57
C SER A 298 -10.39 -4.28 -16.66
N VAL A 299 -9.35 -4.87 -17.27
CA VAL A 299 -8.44 -4.15 -18.19
C VAL A 299 -8.62 -4.58 -19.64
N SER A 300 -8.93 -5.87 -19.90
CA SER A 300 -8.93 -6.41 -21.27
C SER A 300 -10.32 -6.76 -21.82
N THR A 301 -11.40 -6.59 -21.04
CA THR A 301 -12.75 -6.91 -21.51
C THR A 301 -13.74 -5.80 -21.15
N VAL A 302 -14.52 -6.01 -20.10
CA VAL A 302 -15.59 -5.08 -19.69
C VAL A 302 -15.06 -3.67 -19.40
N GLY A 303 -13.89 -3.59 -18.73
CA GLY A 303 -13.28 -2.29 -18.42
C GLY A 303 -12.87 -1.53 -19.68
N THR A 304 -12.24 -2.18 -20.64
CA THR A 304 -11.79 -1.56 -21.89
C THR A 304 -12.97 -1.05 -22.71
N ILE A 305 -13.96 -1.90 -23.01
CA ILE A 305 -15.14 -1.52 -23.82
C ILE A 305 -15.82 -0.25 -23.29
N VAL A 306 -15.98 -0.15 -21.95
CA VAL A 306 -16.65 1.03 -21.35
C VAL A 306 -15.70 2.22 -21.28
N THR A 307 -14.38 1.99 -21.18
CA THR A 307 -13.37 3.05 -21.18
C THR A 307 -13.23 3.64 -22.58
N ASP A 308 -13.17 2.81 -23.63
CA ASP A 308 -13.11 3.25 -25.01
C ASP A 308 -14.37 4.05 -25.38
N TRP A 309 -15.56 3.54 -24.99
CA TRP A 309 -16.78 4.32 -25.12
C TRP A 309 -16.72 5.69 -24.42
N ALA A 310 -16.07 5.78 -23.26
CA ALA A 310 -15.94 7.06 -22.55
C ALA A 310 -14.87 7.97 -23.18
N ASN A 311 -13.77 7.43 -23.65
CA ASN A 311 -12.68 8.20 -24.26
C ASN A 311 -13.07 8.64 -25.68
N ASP A 312 -13.42 7.70 -26.53
CA ASP A 312 -13.66 7.97 -27.96
C ASP A 312 -15.09 8.47 -28.16
N GLY A 313 -16.06 7.85 -27.48
CA GLY A 313 -17.48 8.21 -27.63
C GLY A 313 -17.88 9.49 -26.93
N LEU A 314 -17.40 9.76 -25.72
CA LEU A 314 -17.82 10.94 -24.96
C LEU A 314 -16.81 12.09 -25.08
N PHE A 315 -15.52 11.80 -25.02
CA PHE A 315 -14.44 12.80 -25.00
C PHE A 315 -13.57 12.80 -26.26
N GLY A 316 -13.83 11.92 -27.23
CA GLY A 316 -13.30 11.95 -28.59
C GLY A 316 -14.33 12.42 -29.61
N ASP A 317 -14.25 11.95 -30.82
CA ASP A 317 -15.11 12.39 -31.93
C ASP A 317 -16.54 11.91 -31.79
N GLY A 318 -16.76 10.72 -31.23
CA GLY A 318 -18.07 10.15 -31.01
C GLY A 318 -18.08 8.62 -31.04
N TRP A 319 -19.27 8.04 -30.97
CA TRP A 319 -19.43 6.57 -30.92
C TRP A 319 -20.53 6.09 -31.86
N LEU A 320 -20.17 5.16 -32.73
CA LEU A 320 -21.09 4.48 -33.63
C LEU A 320 -21.59 3.18 -33.00
N TYR A 321 -22.90 3.09 -32.71
CA TYR A 321 -23.51 1.94 -32.05
C TYR A 321 -23.92 0.83 -33.02
N THR A 322 -24.17 1.18 -34.28
CA THR A 322 -24.64 0.25 -35.33
C THR A 322 -23.96 0.59 -36.64
N GLY A 323 -23.67 -0.43 -37.46
CA GLY A 323 -23.03 -0.22 -38.78
C GLY A 323 -21.51 -0.06 -38.72
N THR A 324 -20.87 -0.43 -37.64
CA THR A 324 -19.41 -0.26 -37.43
C THR A 324 -18.59 -0.98 -38.50
N GLU A 325 -18.96 -2.22 -38.86
CA GLU A 325 -18.24 -2.98 -39.91
C GLU A 325 -18.29 -2.29 -41.31
N GLN A 326 -19.42 -1.62 -41.58
CA GLN A 326 -19.59 -0.92 -42.87
C GLN A 326 -18.84 0.42 -42.88
N TYR A 327 -18.79 1.09 -41.78
CA TYR A 327 -18.02 2.31 -41.58
C TYR A 327 -16.52 2.04 -41.64
N GLU A 328 -16.03 1.03 -40.89
CA GLU A 328 -14.63 0.61 -40.94
C GLU A 328 -14.17 0.24 -42.33
N ALA A 329 -15.00 -0.49 -43.09
CA ALA A 329 -14.70 -0.82 -44.51
C ALA A 329 -14.63 0.43 -45.42
N ALA A 330 -15.49 1.44 -45.14
CA ALA A 330 -15.48 2.68 -45.92
C ALA A 330 -14.26 3.56 -45.55
N VAL A 331 -13.84 3.57 -44.31
CA VAL A 331 -12.61 4.26 -43.84
C VAL A 331 -11.38 3.58 -44.45
N GLU A 332 -11.30 2.25 -44.44
CA GLU A 332 -10.19 1.48 -45.05
C GLU A 332 -10.10 1.74 -46.57
N GLU A 333 -11.25 1.83 -47.27
CA GLU A 333 -11.30 2.19 -48.69
C GLU A 333 -10.84 3.65 -48.91
N PHE A 334 -11.25 4.58 -48.04
CA PHE A 334 -10.86 5.99 -48.11
C PHE A 334 -9.35 6.16 -47.85
N GLU A 335 -8.80 5.52 -46.82
CA GLU A 335 -7.36 5.53 -46.54
C GLU A 335 -6.55 4.92 -47.70
N GLY A 336 -7.01 3.80 -48.26
CA GLY A 336 -6.38 3.19 -49.44
C GLY A 336 -6.35 4.10 -50.68
N ILE A 337 -7.34 5.00 -50.82
CA ILE A 337 -7.35 6.01 -51.89
C ILE A 337 -6.34 7.13 -51.53
N LEU A 338 -6.25 7.55 -50.30
CA LEU A 338 -5.31 8.58 -49.83
C LEU A 338 -3.85 8.16 -49.89
N GLU A 339 -3.54 6.87 -49.96
CA GLU A 339 -2.16 6.38 -50.22
C GLU A 339 -1.66 6.72 -51.63
N THR A 340 -2.53 7.17 -52.52
CA THR A 340 -2.17 7.55 -53.89
C THR A 340 -2.09 9.07 -54.08
N ASP A 341 -1.12 9.57 -54.86
CA ASP A 341 -0.98 11.00 -55.16
C ASP A 341 -2.25 11.60 -55.79
N GLU A 342 -3.04 10.81 -56.53
CA GLU A 342 -4.32 11.21 -57.14
C GLU A 342 -5.42 11.35 -56.06
N GLY A 343 -5.42 10.49 -55.04
CA GLY A 343 -6.36 10.52 -53.92
C GLY A 343 -6.14 11.75 -53.01
N VAL A 344 -4.90 12.07 -52.72
CA VAL A 344 -4.53 13.28 -51.96
C VAL A 344 -4.98 14.53 -52.71
N ALA A 345 -4.73 14.60 -54.02
CA ALA A 345 -5.16 15.73 -54.83
C ALA A 345 -6.69 15.86 -54.92
N ALA A 346 -7.42 14.74 -54.99
CA ALA A 346 -8.88 14.74 -54.98
C ALA A 346 -9.47 15.17 -53.64
N PHE A 347 -8.85 14.79 -52.52
CA PHE A 347 -9.23 15.24 -51.20
C PHE A 347 -8.99 16.74 -50.99
N GLU A 348 -7.80 17.24 -51.38
CA GLU A 348 -7.50 18.69 -51.35
C GLU A 348 -8.41 19.51 -52.29
N ALA A 349 -8.87 18.91 -53.38
CA ALA A 349 -9.84 19.56 -54.28
C ALA A 349 -11.29 19.51 -53.74
N GLY A 350 -11.57 18.80 -52.65
CA GLY A 350 -12.92 18.59 -52.11
C GLY A 350 -13.79 17.67 -52.99
N GLU A 351 -13.18 16.83 -53.83
CA GLU A 351 -13.86 15.84 -54.68
C GLU A 351 -14.03 14.50 -53.93
N LEU A 352 -13.21 14.25 -52.90
CA LEU A 352 -13.27 13.10 -52.01
C LEU A 352 -13.61 13.59 -50.60
N GLU A 353 -14.69 13.11 -50.02
CA GLU A 353 -15.12 13.44 -48.64
C GLU A 353 -14.81 12.27 -47.74
N GLU A 354 -14.40 12.57 -46.53
CA GLU A 354 -14.20 11.55 -45.47
C GLU A 354 -15.55 10.92 -45.10
N PRO A 355 -15.64 9.59 -44.91
CA PRO A 355 -16.88 8.91 -44.52
C PRO A 355 -17.46 9.46 -43.23
N ASP A 356 -18.69 9.99 -43.23
CA ASP A 356 -19.38 10.46 -42.03
C ASP A 356 -19.97 9.26 -41.26
N PRO A 357 -19.57 9.00 -40.04
CA PRO A 357 -20.12 7.93 -39.19
C PRO A 357 -21.65 7.97 -39.07
N ALA A 358 -22.26 9.16 -39.17
CA ALA A 358 -23.71 9.34 -39.07
C ALA A 358 -24.49 8.72 -40.20
N ASP A 359 -23.86 8.50 -41.37
CA ASP A 359 -24.50 7.90 -42.56
C ASP A 359 -24.61 6.37 -42.47
N TYR A 360 -23.82 5.74 -41.57
CA TYR A 360 -23.73 4.28 -41.45
C TYR A 360 -24.60 3.72 -40.33
N GLY A 361 -24.99 4.55 -39.34
CA GLY A 361 -25.80 4.05 -38.23
C GLY A 361 -26.15 5.06 -37.16
N PHE A 362 -26.54 4.55 -35.98
CA PHE A 362 -26.80 5.42 -34.83
C PHE A 362 -25.47 5.91 -34.25
N TYR A 363 -25.16 7.17 -34.50
CA TYR A 363 -23.94 7.84 -34.09
C TYR A 363 -24.21 8.85 -32.98
N HIS A 364 -23.37 8.86 -31.94
CA HIS A 364 -23.37 9.84 -30.87
C HIS A 364 -22.12 10.71 -31.01
N VAL A 365 -22.33 12.01 -31.18
CA VAL A 365 -21.25 12.99 -31.35
C VAL A 365 -20.59 13.26 -30.01
N GLY A 366 -19.26 13.31 -29.99
CA GLY A 366 -18.49 13.58 -28.80
C GLY A 366 -18.60 15.02 -28.26
N VAL A 367 -18.30 15.21 -26.98
CA VAL A 367 -18.34 16.54 -26.35
C VAL A 367 -17.35 17.52 -26.97
N PRO A 368 -16.12 17.15 -27.35
CA PRO A 368 -15.17 18.04 -28.02
C PRO A 368 -15.75 18.61 -29.34
N VAL A 369 -16.34 17.76 -30.18
CA VAL A 369 -16.92 18.16 -31.45
C VAL A 369 -18.10 19.12 -31.27
N VAL A 370 -19.00 18.82 -30.33
CA VAL A 370 -20.15 19.70 -30.02
C VAL A 370 -19.68 21.06 -29.51
N VAL A 371 -18.69 21.06 -28.60
CA VAL A 371 -18.18 22.32 -28.02
C VAL A 371 -17.34 23.08 -29.04
N GLY A 372 -16.55 22.39 -29.87
CA GLY A 372 -15.79 22.98 -30.98
C GLY A 372 -16.69 23.69 -31.95
N GLY A 373 -17.73 23.04 -32.47
CA GLY A 373 -18.71 23.66 -33.35
C GLY A 373 -19.47 24.83 -32.70
N TRP A 374 -19.73 24.75 -31.41
CA TRP A 374 -20.31 25.90 -30.68
C TRP A 374 -19.32 27.08 -30.58
N LEU A 375 -18.05 26.84 -30.26
CA LEU A 375 -17.01 27.87 -30.21
C LEU A 375 -16.78 28.53 -31.57
N GLU A 376 -16.77 27.75 -32.64
CA GLU A 376 -16.70 28.25 -34.02
C GLU A 376 -17.91 29.16 -34.35
N SER A 377 -19.11 28.72 -34.00
CA SER A 377 -20.36 29.47 -34.26
C SER A 377 -20.40 30.85 -33.60
N ILE A 378 -19.74 31.02 -32.47
CA ILE A 378 -19.62 32.31 -31.75
C ILE A 378 -18.38 33.11 -32.21
N GLY A 379 -17.59 32.59 -33.13
CA GLY A 379 -16.35 33.22 -33.60
C GLY A 379 -15.25 33.32 -32.55
N ALA A 380 -15.10 32.30 -31.70
CA ALA A 380 -14.07 32.28 -30.69
C ALA A 380 -12.68 32.27 -31.34
N ALA A 381 -11.74 33.00 -30.75
CA ALA A 381 -10.37 33.04 -31.25
C ALA A 381 -9.74 31.65 -31.20
N PRO A 382 -8.87 31.24 -32.14
CA PRO A 382 -8.29 29.90 -32.21
C PRO A 382 -7.62 29.45 -30.91
N TRP A 383 -6.92 30.34 -30.21
CA TRP A 383 -6.28 30.03 -28.93
C TRP A 383 -7.30 29.71 -27.82
N VAL A 384 -8.53 30.26 -27.88
CA VAL A 384 -9.60 29.94 -26.93
C VAL A 384 -10.16 28.55 -27.21
N GLN A 385 -10.30 28.22 -28.51
CA GLN A 385 -10.75 26.91 -28.95
C GLN A 385 -9.77 25.83 -28.47
N SER A 386 -8.48 25.98 -28.74
CA SER A 386 -7.43 25.08 -28.26
C SER A 386 -7.38 24.98 -26.73
N LEU A 387 -7.46 26.11 -26.00
CA LEU A 387 -7.51 26.07 -24.52
C LEU A 387 -8.71 25.27 -24.00
N VAL A 388 -9.87 25.42 -24.62
CA VAL A 388 -11.08 24.74 -24.17
C VAL A 388 -11.08 23.27 -24.57
N LEU A 389 -10.69 22.96 -25.79
CA LEU A 389 -10.68 21.58 -26.31
C LEU A 389 -9.51 20.78 -25.73
N ASP A 390 -8.28 21.23 -26.00
CA ASP A 390 -7.06 20.46 -25.65
C ASP A 390 -6.66 20.66 -24.17
N GLY A 391 -6.90 21.83 -23.59
CA GLY A 391 -6.55 22.10 -22.19
C GLY A 391 -7.62 21.63 -21.19
N ILE A 392 -8.89 21.99 -21.41
CA ILE A 392 -9.98 21.78 -20.44
C ILE A 392 -10.67 20.44 -20.70
N ILE A 393 -11.20 20.23 -21.91
CA ILE A 393 -12.02 19.03 -22.21
C ILE A 393 -11.14 17.79 -22.23
N ALA A 394 -10.00 17.82 -22.90
CA ALA A 394 -9.04 16.72 -22.89
C ALA A 394 -8.56 16.39 -21.46
N GLY A 395 -8.26 17.44 -20.63
CA GLY A 395 -7.90 17.24 -19.23
C GLY A 395 -9.01 16.62 -18.37
N VAL A 396 -10.27 16.94 -18.62
CA VAL A 396 -11.45 16.33 -17.97
C VAL A 396 -11.66 14.92 -18.51
N GLY A 397 -11.53 14.71 -19.82
CA GLY A 397 -11.63 13.43 -20.52
C GLY A 397 -10.64 12.41 -19.94
N ALA A 398 -9.38 12.80 -19.82
CA ALA A 398 -8.33 11.94 -19.23
C ALA A 398 -8.65 11.46 -17.80
N VAL A 399 -9.43 12.23 -17.02
CA VAL A 399 -9.88 11.80 -15.69
C VAL A 399 -11.09 10.89 -15.76
N ILE A 400 -12.10 11.27 -16.55
CA ILE A 400 -13.39 10.56 -16.61
C ILE A 400 -13.26 9.27 -17.39
N GLY A 401 -12.45 9.26 -18.44
CA GLY A 401 -12.20 8.08 -19.27
C GLY A 401 -11.70 6.85 -18.48
N PHE A 402 -10.90 7.07 -17.42
CA PHE A 402 -10.43 5.97 -16.56
C PHE A 402 -11.44 5.50 -15.50
N ILE A 403 -12.52 6.26 -15.26
CA ILE A 403 -13.49 5.91 -14.20
C ILE A 403 -14.15 4.55 -14.45
N PRO A 404 -14.60 4.19 -15.65
CA PRO A 404 -15.25 2.90 -15.89
C PRO A 404 -14.39 1.71 -15.53
N GLN A 405 -13.13 1.70 -15.97
CA GLN A 405 -12.16 0.66 -15.64
C GLN A 405 -11.92 0.56 -14.13
N LEU A 406 -11.80 1.70 -13.44
CA LEU A 406 -11.64 1.74 -11.98
C LEU A 406 -12.88 1.23 -11.25
N ILE A 407 -14.10 1.49 -11.74
CA ILE A 407 -15.33 0.96 -11.17
C ILE A 407 -15.32 -0.56 -11.19
N VAL A 408 -15.05 -1.18 -12.35
CA VAL A 408 -14.98 -2.63 -12.49
C VAL A 408 -13.93 -3.21 -11.56
N LEU A 409 -12.73 -2.64 -11.55
CA LEU A 409 -11.64 -3.08 -10.68
C LEU A 409 -12.02 -3.00 -9.20
N PHE A 410 -12.61 -1.89 -8.74
CA PHE A 410 -12.97 -1.72 -7.34
C PHE A 410 -14.13 -2.60 -6.90
N ILE A 411 -15.06 -2.93 -7.79
CA ILE A 411 -16.12 -3.91 -7.51
C ILE A 411 -15.50 -5.29 -7.26
N LEU A 412 -14.62 -5.75 -8.15
CA LEU A 412 -13.98 -7.06 -8.04
C LEU A 412 -13.07 -7.14 -6.80
N LEU A 413 -12.21 -6.14 -6.59
CA LEU A 413 -11.36 -6.08 -5.41
C LEU A 413 -12.17 -5.95 -4.12
N GLY A 414 -13.23 -5.14 -4.11
CA GLY A 414 -14.14 -4.98 -2.97
C GLY A 414 -14.86 -6.28 -2.62
N PHE A 415 -15.21 -7.07 -3.62
CA PHE A 415 -15.76 -8.42 -3.43
C PHE A 415 -14.74 -9.36 -2.78
N LEU A 416 -13.49 -9.41 -3.30
CA LEU A 416 -12.42 -10.25 -2.76
C LEU A 416 -12.01 -9.85 -1.32
N GLU A 417 -12.02 -8.57 -1.04
CA GLU A 417 -11.78 -8.03 0.31
C GLU A 417 -12.93 -8.40 1.25
N GLY A 418 -14.17 -8.15 0.81
CA GLY A 418 -15.37 -8.40 1.59
C GLY A 418 -15.61 -9.89 1.88
N CYS A 419 -15.27 -10.79 0.98
CA CYS A 419 -15.41 -12.23 1.26
C CYS A 419 -14.29 -12.78 2.18
N GLY A 420 -13.24 -11.99 2.47
CA GLY A 420 -12.12 -12.37 3.34
C GLY A 420 -10.97 -13.09 2.61
N TYR A 421 -10.97 -13.13 1.27
CA TYR A 421 -9.90 -13.75 0.49
C TYR A 421 -8.58 -13.01 0.62
N MET A 422 -8.59 -11.67 0.62
CA MET A 422 -7.38 -10.84 0.70
C MET A 422 -6.58 -11.07 2.00
N ALA A 423 -7.26 -11.41 3.10
CA ALA A 423 -6.60 -11.76 4.37
C ALA A 423 -5.75 -13.04 4.23
N ARG A 424 -6.24 -14.04 3.47
CA ARG A 424 -5.52 -15.28 3.20
C ARG A 424 -4.30 -15.07 2.33
N VAL A 425 -4.47 -14.24 1.31
CA VAL A 425 -3.35 -13.85 0.43
C VAL A 425 -2.25 -13.18 1.23
N ALA A 426 -2.59 -12.21 2.09
CA ALA A 426 -1.63 -11.56 2.97
C ALA A 426 -0.92 -12.55 3.89
N PHE A 427 -1.63 -13.54 4.43
CA PHE A 427 -1.08 -14.61 5.26
C PHE A 427 -0.06 -15.49 4.50
N ILE A 428 -0.39 -15.91 3.27
CA ILE A 428 0.51 -16.73 2.45
C ILE A 428 1.78 -15.95 2.11
N MET A 429 1.62 -14.69 1.74
CA MET A 429 2.71 -13.83 1.28
C MET A 429 3.58 -13.31 2.42
N ASP A 430 3.10 -13.32 3.67
CA ASP A 430 3.86 -12.86 4.83
C ASP A 430 5.21 -13.59 4.95
N ARG A 431 5.23 -14.91 4.75
CA ARG A 431 6.45 -15.70 4.77
C ARG A 431 7.49 -15.26 3.73
N VAL A 432 7.03 -14.85 2.54
CA VAL A 432 7.90 -14.40 1.46
C VAL A 432 8.41 -12.99 1.76
N PHE A 433 7.51 -12.09 2.15
CA PHE A 433 7.83 -10.67 2.36
C PHE A 433 8.68 -10.42 3.60
N ARG A 434 8.53 -11.23 4.66
CA ARG A 434 9.41 -11.15 5.84
C ARG A 434 10.87 -11.34 5.51
N ARG A 435 11.21 -12.22 4.55
CA ARG A 435 12.60 -12.39 4.10
C ARG A 435 13.20 -11.10 3.53
N PHE A 436 12.37 -10.22 2.98
CA PHE A 436 12.76 -8.93 2.43
C PHE A 436 12.53 -7.77 3.41
N GLY A 437 12.06 -8.08 4.63
CA GLY A 437 11.87 -7.11 5.70
C GLY A 437 10.57 -6.32 5.63
N LEU A 438 9.57 -6.83 4.94
CA LEU A 438 8.21 -6.29 4.88
C LEU A 438 7.23 -7.23 5.57
N SER A 439 6.16 -6.68 6.13
CA SER A 439 5.04 -7.49 6.61
C SER A 439 4.17 -7.99 5.44
N GLY A 440 3.48 -9.11 5.60
CA GLY A 440 2.54 -9.62 4.60
C GLY A 440 1.42 -8.63 4.23
N LYS A 441 1.08 -7.70 5.11
CA LYS A 441 0.14 -6.61 4.83
C LYS A 441 0.64 -5.67 3.73
N SER A 442 1.96 -5.55 3.52
CA SER A 442 2.54 -4.72 2.45
C SER A 442 2.27 -5.27 1.05
N PHE A 443 1.98 -6.58 0.95
CA PHE A 443 1.68 -7.20 -0.33
C PHE A 443 0.36 -6.72 -0.94
N ILE A 444 -0.67 -6.47 -0.12
CA ILE A 444 -1.98 -6.00 -0.60
C ILE A 444 -1.88 -4.67 -1.38
N PRO A 445 -1.25 -3.60 -0.84
CA PRO A 445 -0.98 -2.40 -1.62
C PRO A 445 -0.19 -2.65 -2.91
N MET A 446 0.85 -3.46 -2.87
CA MET A 446 1.67 -3.76 -4.05
C MET A 446 0.87 -4.46 -5.14
N LEU A 447 -0.03 -5.36 -4.75
CA LEU A 447 -0.93 -6.00 -5.68
C LEU A 447 -1.88 -5.01 -6.33
N ILE A 448 -2.55 -4.17 -5.54
CA ILE A 448 -3.47 -3.15 -6.05
C ILE A 448 -2.74 -2.19 -7.00
N ALA A 449 -1.44 -1.97 -6.80
CA ALA A 449 -0.62 -1.08 -7.63
C ALA A 449 -0.47 -1.55 -9.07
N SER A 450 -0.59 -2.85 -9.36
CA SER A 450 -0.58 -3.35 -10.74
C SER A 450 -1.79 -2.88 -11.54
N GLY A 451 -2.90 -2.54 -10.89
CA GLY A 451 -4.03 -1.84 -11.50
C GLY A 451 -3.85 -0.33 -11.49
N CYS A 452 -3.72 0.26 -10.30
CA CYS A 452 -3.56 1.71 -10.14
C CYS A 452 -2.80 2.07 -8.85
N GLY A 453 -1.84 2.99 -8.95
CA GLY A 453 -1.03 3.45 -7.83
C GLY A 453 -1.80 4.23 -6.76
N VAL A 454 -2.84 4.96 -7.12
CA VAL A 454 -3.64 5.78 -6.19
C VAL A 454 -4.33 4.94 -5.11
N PRO A 455 -5.17 3.95 -5.44
CA PRO A 455 -5.79 3.08 -4.44
C PRO A 455 -4.76 2.21 -3.71
N ALA A 456 -3.68 1.84 -4.37
CA ALA A 456 -2.60 1.09 -3.77
C ALA A 456 -1.96 1.84 -2.59
N VAL A 457 -1.59 3.11 -2.79
CA VAL A 457 -1.06 3.96 -1.74
C VAL A 457 -2.11 4.22 -0.65
N MET A 458 -3.40 4.33 -1.00
CA MET A 458 -4.48 4.45 0.00
C MET A 458 -4.61 3.19 0.86
N ALA A 459 -4.42 2.01 0.30
CA ALA A 459 -4.51 0.74 1.01
C ALA A 459 -3.38 0.57 2.05
N THR A 460 -2.28 1.32 1.95
CA THR A 460 -1.20 1.27 2.95
C THR A 460 -1.62 1.70 4.36
N LYS A 461 -2.79 2.32 4.51
CA LYS A 461 -3.37 2.63 5.84
C LYS A 461 -3.60 1.39 6.71
N THR A 462 -3.77 0.23 6.11
CA THR A 462 -3.93 -1.04 6.82
C THR A 462 -2.64 -1.55 7.47
N ILE A 463 -1.50 -0.92 7.14
CA ILE A 463 -0.19 -1.25 7.70
C ILE A 463 0.00 -0.42 8.97
N GLU A 464 0.01 -1.08 10.12
CA GLU A 464 0.08 -0.46 11.43
C GLU A 464 1.48 0.12 11.72
N ASN A 465 2.53 -0.63 11.37
CA ASN A 465 3.91 -0.17 11.56
C ASN A 465 4.24 0.99 10.62
N GLU A 466 4.57 2.14 11.18
CA GLU A 466 4.85 3.36 10.41
C GLU A 466 6.06 3.22 9.47
N LYS A 467 7.10 2.48 9.88
CA LYS A 467 8.29 2.25 9.05
C LYS A 467 7.97 1.38 7.84
N ASP A 468 7.25 0.26 8.06
CA ASP A 468 6.81 -0.64 7.00
C ASP A 468 5.84 0.08 6.06
N ARG A 469 4.92 0.89 6.60
CA ARG A 469 4.00 1.70 5.81
C ARG A 469 4.74 2.68 4.91
N ARG A 470 5.71 3.44 5.45
CA ARG A 470 6.53 4.38 4.67
C ARG A 470 7.33 3.66 3.58
N MET A 471 7.96 2.53 3.92
CA MET A 471 8.72 1.74 2.97
C MET A 471 7.82 1.20 1.85
N THR A 472 6.63 0.68 2.20
CA THR A 472 5.64 0.22 1.23
C THR A 472 5.18 1.35 0.31
N ILE A 473 4.89 2.55 0.85
CA ILE A 473 4.51 3.72 0.03
C ILE A 473 5.61 4.08 -0.98
N MET A 474 6.88 4.03 -0.58
CA MET A 474 8.02 4.37 -1.43
C MET A 474 8.27 3.36 -2.55
N THR A 475 7.82 2.13 -2.41
CA THR A 475 8.15 1.04 -3.34
C THR A 475 6.96 0.54 -4.15
N THR A 476 5.75 0.65 -3.61
CA THR A 476 4.52 0.09 -4.20
C THR A 476 4.28 0.55 -5.65
N THR A 477 4.57 1.80 -5.98
CA THR A 477 4.29 2.38 -7.29
C THR A 477 5.36 2.06 -8.36
N MET A 478 6.40 1.29 -8.02
CA MET A 478 7.38 0.77 -8.98
C MET A 478 6.83 -0.38 -9.84
N ILE A 479 5.74 -1.04 -9.41
CA ILE A 479 5.03 -2.01 -10.24
C ILE A 479 4.38 -1.29 -11.42
N PRO A 480 4.46 -1.86 -12.64
CA PRO A 480 3.71 -1.35 -13.77
C PRO A 480 2.20 -1.39 -13.49
N CYS A 481 1.52 -0.26 -13.70
CA CYS A 481 0.06 -0.14 -13.62
C CYS A 481 -0.52 -0.03 -15.05
N GLY A 482 -1.85 -0.05 -15.19
CA GLY A 482 -2.52 0.07 -16.47
C GLY A 482 -2.02 1.24 -17.32
N ALA A 483 -1.89 2.43 -16.72
CA ALA A 483 -1.38 3.64 -17.38
C ALA A 483 0.10 3.56 -17.86
N LYS A 484 0.85 2.55 -17.46
CA LYS A 484 2.23 2.31 -17.92
C LYS A 484 2.30 1.29 -19.06
N LEU A 485 1.21 0.59 -19.36
CA LEU A 485 1.19 -0.41 -20.45
C LEU A 485 1.41 0.22 -21.83
N PRO A 486 0.82 1.38 -22.18
CA PRO A 486 1.10 2.04 -23.45
C PRO A 486 2.58 2.34 -23.65
N ILE A 487 3.33 2.73 -22.61
CA ILE A 487 4.78 2.94 -22.70
C ILE A 487 5.51 1.64 -23.05
N ILE A 488 5.07 0.53 -22.46
CA ILE A 488 5.67 -0.79 -22.73
C ILE A 488 5.33 -1.22 -24.18
N ALA A 489 4.10 -0.96 -24.65
CA ALA A 489 3.67 -1.25 -26.01
C ALA A 489 4.47 -0.44 -27.04
N LEU A 490 4.62 0.88 -26.83
CA LEU A 490 5.43 1.76 -27.65
C LEU A 490 6.89 1.28 -27.75
N VAL A 491 7.50 0.93 -26.61
CA VAL A 491 8.87 0.41 -26.56
C VAL A 491 8.98 -0.96 -27.25
N PHE A 492 7.98 -1.81 -27.05
CA PHE A 492 7.91 -3.11 -27.70
C PHE A 492 7.88 -2.97 -29.23
N GLY A 493 7.00 -2.10 -29.77
CA GLY A 493 6.92 -1.81 -31.19
C GLY A 493 8.21 -1.20 -31.75
N ALA A 494 8.78 -0.20 -31.05
CA ALA A 494 10.02 0.44 -31.47
C ALA A 494 11.24 -0.51 -31.51
N LEU A 495 11.29 -1.51 -30.61
CA LEU A 495 12.34 -2.54 -30.62
C LEU A 495 12.09 -3.63 -31.64
N ALA A 496 10.81 -3.92 -31.97
CA ALA A 496 10.42 -4.96 -32.89
C ALA A 496 10.71 -4.59 -34.36
N GLY A 497 10.66 -3.30 -34.70
CA GLY A 497 10.74 -2.85 -36.08
C GLY A 497 9.69 -3.51 -36.99
N GLY A 498 8.54 -3.93 -36.40
CA GLY A 498 7.48 -4.69 -37.07
C GLY A 498 7.52 -6.22 -36.86
N ASP A 499 8.55 -6.78 -36.24
CA ASP A 499 8.65 -8.23 -35.95
C ASP A 499 8.27 -8.55 -34.50
N TYR A 500 7.00 -8.88 -34.31
CA TYR A 500 6.44 -9.18 -32.97
C TYR A 500 6.93 -10.52 -32.39
N GLU A 501 7.33 -11.49 -33.22
CA GLU A 501 7.79 -12.78 -32.73
C GLU A 501 9.16 -12.67 -32.02
N ALA A 502 10.00 -11.73 -32.46
CA ALA A 502 11.32 -11.52 -31.88
C ALA A 502 11.30 -10.80 -30.50
N THR A 503 10.23 -10.08 -30.14
CA THR A 503 10.22 -9.15 -29.01
C THR A 503 9.15 -9.46 -27.94
N TRP A 504 8.45 -10.60 -28.01
CA TRP A 504 7.44 -11.03 -27.04
C TRP A 504 7.90 -11.00 -25.57
N TRP A 505 9.20 -11.07 -25.33
CA TRP A 505 9.82 -11.09 -24.00
C TRP A 505 9.88 -9.69 -23.33
N VAL A 506 9.71 -8.60 -24.07
CA VAL A 506 9.90 -7.22 -23.57
C VAL A 506 8.89 -6.90 -22.45
N ALA A 507 7.60 -7.13 -22.68
CA ALA A 507 6.57 -6.83 -21.70
C ALA A 507 6.74 -7.64 -20.40
N PRO A 508 6.97 -8.97 -20.42
CA PRO A 508 7.31 -9.73 -19.21
C PRO A 508 8.56 -9.21 -18.49
N VAL A 509 9.62 -8.87 -19.23
CA VAL A 509 10.88 -8.38 -18.63
C VAL A 509 10.65 -7.09 -17.86
N PHE A 510 9.93 -6.12 -18.41
CA PHE A 510 9.65 -4.87 -17.70
C PHE A 510 8.70 -5.04 -16.51
N TYR A 511 7.75 -5.97 -16.60
CA TYR A 511 6.91 -6.32 -15.44
C TYR A 511 7.75 -6.90 -14.29
N PHE A 512 8.60 -7.88 -14.58
CA PHE A 512 9.49 -8.47 -13.59
C PHE A 512 10.58 -7.50 -13.12
N LEU A 513 11.01 -6.56 -13.96
CA LEU A 513 11.92 -5.47 -13.56
C LEU A 513 11.28 -4.64 -12.42
N GLY A 514 10.00 -4.28 -12.54
CA GLY A 514 9.27 -3.58 -11.49
C GLY A 514 9.22 -4.36 -10.18
N LEU A 515 8.92 -5.65 -10.24
CA LEU A 515 8.89 -6.52 -9.06
C LEU A 515 10.29 -6.66 -8.43
N PHE A 516 11.31 -6.86 -9.23
CA PHE A 516 12.71 -6.94 -8.78
C PHE A 516 13.16 -5.62 -8.14
N ALA A 517 12.79 -4.48 -8.74
CA ALA A 517 13.09 -3.16 -8.23
C ALA A 517 12.49 -2.95 -6.82
N ILE A 518 11.28 -3.43 -6.56
CA ILE A 518 10.66 -3.38 -5.22
C ILE A 518 11.48 -4.19 -4.21
N ILE A 519 11.80 -5.43 -4.54
CA ILE A 519 12.57 -6.31 -3.65
C ILE A 519 13.93 -5.68 -3.32
N LEU A 520 14.64 -5.23 -4.35
CA LEU A 520 15.93 -4.59 -4.21
C LEU A 520 15.86 -3.30 -3.36
N SER A 521 14.85 -2.45 -3.64
CA SER A 521 14.59 -1.23 -2.87
C SER A 521 14.28 -1.53 -1.41
N CYS A 522 13.47 -2.54 -1.10
CA CYS A 522 13.16 -2.93 0.27
C CYS A 522 14.41 -3.39 1.03
N ILE A 523 15.25 -4.21 0.40
CA ILE A 523 16.50 -4.66 1.01
C ILE A 523 17.45 -3.48 1.26
N ILE A 524 17.59 -2.56 0.31
CA ILE A 524 18.43 -1.36 0.45
C ILE A 524 17.89 -0.43 1.54
N LEU A 525 16.59 -0.10 1.50
CA LEU A 525 15.98 0.80 2.47
C LEU A 525 16.11 0.28 3.90
N LYS A 526 15.96 -1.04 4.12
CA LYS A 526 16.11 -1.66 5.44
C LYS A 526 17.51 -1.49 6.04
N LYS A 527 18.54 -1.24 5.21
CA LYS A 527 19.91 -0.95 5.70
C LYS A 527 20.05 0.43 6.34
N PHE A 528 19.11 1.34 6.11
CA PHE A 528 19.13 2.68 6.69
C PHE A 528 18.44 2.68 8.06
N ARG A 529 18.99 3.45 9.02
CA ARG A 529 18.45 3.60 10.39
C ARG A 529 16.98 4.01 10.45
N ALA A 530 16.50 4.75 9.44
CA ALA A 530 15.10 5.20 9.37
C ALA A 530 14.10 4.04 9.20
N PHE A 531 14.53 2.94 8.59
CA PHE A 531 13.72 1.76 8.28
C PHE A 531 14.20 0.49 8.98
N SER A 532 15.33 0.58 9.73
CA SER A 532 15.84 -0.56 10.49
C SER A 532 14.93 -0.89 11.67
N GLY A 533 14.75 -2.17 11.96
CA GLY A 533 13.91 -2.72 13.02
C GLY A 533 13.33 -4.06 12.61
N GLU A 534 12.79 -4.76 13.57
CA GLU A 534 12.10 -6.02 13.34
C GLU A 534 10.77 -5.76 12.62
N VAL A 535 10.40 -6.70 11.75
CA VAL A 535 9.11 -6.66 11.08
C VAL A 535 8.05 -7.05 12.10
N ALA A 536 7.02 -6.22 12.28
CA ALA A 536 5.94 -6.54 13.20
C ALA A 536 5.37 -7.95 12.88
N PRO A 537 5.19 -8.80 13.89
CA PRO A 537 4.63 -10.12 13.66
C PRO A 537 3.25 -9.99 13.00
N PHE A 538 3.03 -10.76 11.95
CA PHE A 538 1.74 -10.77 11.24
C PHE A 538 0.72 -11.56 12.06
N ILE A 539 0.03 -10.87 12.94
CA ILE A 539 -1.05 -11.43 13.74
C ILE A 539 -2.37 -10.92 13.13
N MET A 540 -2.95 -11.67 12.19
CA MET A 540 -4.25 -11.34 11.61
C MET A 540 -5.22 -12.51 11.74
N GLU A 541 -6.42 -12.24 12.24
CA GLU A 541 -7.52 -13.22 12.20
C GLU A 541 -7.92 -13.45 10.75
N LEU A 542 -7.97 -14.72 10.35
CA LEU A 542 -8.58 -15.09 9.09
C LEU A 542 -10.10 -15.05 9.28
N PRO A 543 -10.81 -14.01 8.79
CA PRO A 543 -12.25 -13.90 8.97
C PRO A 543 -12.94 -15.10 8.32
N GLN A 544 -14.09 -15.53 8.83
CA GLN A 544 -14.86 -16.58 8.16
C GLN A 544 -15.28 -16.10 6.77
N TYR A 545 -15.27 -17.00 5.78
CA TYR A 545 -15.79 -16.66 4.46
C TYR A 545 -17.28 -16.33 4.54
N HIS A 546 -17.64 -15.18 4.01
CA HIS A 546 -19.01 -14.76 3.84
C HIS A 546 -19.17 -14.01 2.53
N LEU A 547 -20.33 -14.12 1.91
CA LEU A 547 -20.62 -13.31 0.73
C LEU A 547 -20.88 -11.88 1.18
N PRO A 548 -20.11 -10.90 0.66
CA PRO A 548 -20.36 -9.52 0.98
C PRO A 548 -21.70 -9.06 0.40
N THR A 549 -22.40 -8.18 1.10
CA THR A 549 -23.64 -7.61 0.57
C THR A 549 -23.33 -6.69 -0.60
N VAL A 550 -24.14 -6.74 -1.65
CA VAL A 550 -23.99 -5.89 -2.85
C VAL A 550 -23.89 -4.40 -2.45
N LYS A 551 -24.71 -3.98 -1.48
CA LYS A 551 -24.70 -2.62 -0.96
C LYS A 551 -23.32 -2.20 -0.42
N ASN A 552 -22.66 -3.07 0.35
CA ASN A 552 -21.34 -2.77 0.93
C ASN A 552 -20.25 -2.68 -0.15
N VAL A 553 -20.29 -3.57 -1.14
CA VAL A 553 -19.35 -3.55 -2.27
C VAL A 553 -19.52 -2.26 -3.07
N LEU A 554 -20.76 -1.91 -3.44
CA LEU A 554 -21.04 -0.67 -4.19
C LEU A 554 -20.71 0.58 -3.40
N LEU A 555 -20.96 0.62 -2.10
CA LEU A 555 -20.58 1.77 -1.26
C LEU A 555 -19.07 1.93 -1.18
N SER A 556 -18.34 0.85 -0.96
CA SER A 556 -16.86 0.85 -0.93
C SER A 556 -16.28 1.29 -2.28
N MET A 557 -16.84 0.80 -3.39
CA MET A 557 -16.47 1.24 -4.74
C MET A 557 -16.71 2.73 -4.91
N TRP A 558 -17.91 3.23 -4.56
CA TRP A 558 -18.27 4.65 -4.70
C TRP A 558 -17.35 5.58 -3.90
N GLU A 559 -17.03 5.21 -2.66
CA GLU A 559 -16.10 6.00 -1.82
C GLU A 559 -14.70 6.09 -2.44
N ARG A 560 -14.21 5.00 -3.04
CA ARG A 560 -12.90 4.96 -3.72
C ARG A 560 -12.92 5.79 -5.01
N VAL A 561 -13.94 5.63 -5.84
CA VAL A 561 -14.12 6.40 -7.09
C VAL A 561 -14.28 7.88 -6.78
N ARG A 562 -15.17 8.26 -5.86
CA ARG A 562 -15.33 9.66 -5.44
C ARG A 562 -14.01 10.24 -4.91
N SER A 563 -13.26 9.46 -4.13
CA SER A 563 -11.96 9.90 -3.63
C SER A 563 -10.95 10.12 -4.75
N TYR A 564 -10.99 9.30 -5.80
CA TYR A 564 -10.18 9.47 -7.01
C TYR A 564 -10.57 10.75 -7.75
N VAL A 565 -11.84 10.91 -8.14
CA VAL A 565 -12.33 12.07 -8.91
C VAL A 565 -12.04 13.39 -8.20
N VAL A 566 -12.39 13.51 -6.92
CA VAL A 566 -12.19 14.77 -6.18
C VAL A 566 -10.72 15.08 -5.92
N LYS A 567 -9.88 14.06 -5.73
CA LYS A 567 -8.50 14.26 -5.26
C LYS A 567 -7.47 14.20 -6.38
N ALA A 568 -7.64 13.26 -7.31
CA ALA A 568 -6.75 13.11 -8.44
C ALA A 568 -7.20 13.97 -9.60
N GLY A 569 -8.51 13.99 -9.89
CA GLY A 569 -9.06 14.75 -11.00
C GLY A 569 -8.74 16.23 -10.95
N THR A 570 -8.84 16.88 -9.78
CA THR A 570 -8.47 18.31 -9.66
C THR A 570 -6.98 18.58 -9.95
N ILE A 571 -6.09 17.65 -9.57
CA ILE A 571 -4.65 17.80 -9.82
C ILE A 571 -4.35 17.58 -11.30
N ILE A 572 -4.91 16.54 -11.91
CA ILE A 572 -4.72 16.23 -13.34
C ILE A 572 -5.24 17.39 -14.17
N PHE A 573 -6.48 17.85 -13.94
CA PHE A 573 -7.08 18.98 -14.63
C PHE A 573 -6.21 20.25 -14.61
N LEU A 574 -5.76 20.67 -13.41
CA LEU A 574 -4.87 21.81 -13.29
C LEU A 574 -3.53 21.61 -14.01
N SER A 575 -3.00 20.39 -13.98
CA SER A 575 -1.74 20.07 -14.63
C SER A 575 -1.87 20.06 -16.14
N SER A 576 -3.00 19.58 -16.71
CA SER A 576 -3.26 19.63 -18.15
C SER A 576 -3.30 21.05 -18.65
N MET A 577 -3.98 21.96 -17.93
CA MET A 577 -3.97 23.39 -18.28
C MET A 577 -2.56 24.01 -18.26
N VAL A 578 -1.74 23.63 -17.28
CA VAL A 578 -0.35 24.12 -17.21
C VAL A 578 0.49 23.56 -18.35
N ILE A 579 0.33 22.28 -18.68
CA ILE A 579 1.04 21.65 -19.80
C ILE A 579 0.62 22.29 -21.11
N TRP A 580 -0.70 22.45 -21.35
CA TRP A 580 -1.20 23.15 -22.51
C TRP A 580 -0.56 24.54 -22.66
N PHE A 581 -0.51 25.32 -21.57
CA PHE A 581 0.15 26.63 -21.59
C PHE A 581 1.63 26.54 -21.94
N LEU A 582 2.36 25.58 -21.37
CA LEU A 582 3.80 25.42 -21.61
C LEU A 582 4.12 24.91 -23.04
N LEU A 583 3.21 24.16 -23.66
CA LEU A 583 3.37 23.67 -25.04
C LEU A 583 3.02 24.73 -26.07
N ASN A 584 1.95 25.52 -25.84
CA ASN A 584 1.43 26.48 -26.81
C ASN A 584 2.04 27.88 -26.71
N PHE A 585 2.72 28.21 -25.60
CA PHE A 585 3.39 29.50 -25.44
C PHE A 585 4.92 29.36 -25.48
N GLY A 586 5.57 30.29 -26.18
CA GLY A 586 7.02 30.26 -26.30
C GLY A 586 7.62 31.54 -26.84
N PHE A 587 8.88 31.44 -27.28
CA PHE A 587 9.62 32.54 -27.87
C PHE A 587 9.89 32.24 -29.33
N TYR A 588 9.22 32.94 -30.23
CA TYR A 588 9.44 32.84 -31.67
C TYR A 588 9.89 34.22 -32.20
N GLU A 589 10.95 34.28 -33.00
CA GLU A 589 11.54 35.49 -33.56
C GLU A 589 11.83 36.60 -32.50
N GLY A 590 12.13 36.21 -31.26
CA GLY A 590 12.45 37.14 -30.16
C GLY A 590 11.24 37.77 -29.48
N SER A 591 10.00 37.44 -29.86
CA SER A 591 8.78 37.80 -29.19
C SER A 591 8.17 36.64 -28.40
N PHE A 592 7.67 36.96 -27.18
CA PHE A 592 6.91 35.97 -26.40
C PHE A 592 5.44 36.02 -26.82
N GLY A 593 4.88 34.89 -27.17
CA GLY A 593 3.48 34.82 -27.57
C GLY A 593 2.97 33.37 -27.71
N LEU A 594 1.74 33.26 -28.20
CA LEU A 594 1.16 32.00 -28.64
C LEU A 594 1.92 31.57 -29.89
N LEU A 595 2.33 30.32 -29.94
CA LEU A 595 2.97 29.72 -31.09
C LEU A 595 1.92 29.39 -32.14
N ASP A 596 2.29 29.57 -33.40
CA ASP A 596 1.44 29.28 -34.53
C ASP A 596 1.65 27.79 -34.94
N PRO A 597 0.61 26.95 -34.91
CA PRO A 597 0.71 25.54 -35.31
C PRO A 597 1.08 25.32 -36.78
N GLU A 598 0.89 26.36 -37.64
CA GLU A 598 1.27 26.28 -39.09
C GLU A 598 2.78 26.37 -39.31
N VAL A 599 3.56 26.73 -38.27
CA VAL A 599 5.03 26.80 -38.36
C VAL A 599 5.61 25.41 -38.15
N ASP A 600 6.43 24.95 -39.10
CA ASP A 600 7.14 23.68 -38.98
C ASP A 600 7.92 23.62 -37.63
N ASP A 601 7.76 22.52 -36.93
CA ASP A 601 8.41 22.26 -35.65
C ASP A 601 8.16 23.36 -34.59
N TYR A 602 7.01 24.03 -34.58
CA TYR A 602 6.69 25.13 -33.66
C TYR A 602 6.92 24.77 -32.18
N ILE A 603 6.77 23.50 -31.82
CA ILE A 603 6.90 22.99 -30.43
C ILE A 603 8.31 23.19 -29.88
N GLN A 604 9.35 23.22 -30.73
CA GLN A 604 10.73 23.47 -30.29
C GLN A 604 10.94 24.87 -29.70
N TYR A 605 10.07 25.82 -30.05
CA TYR A 605 10.09 27.20 -29.52
C TYR A 605 9.26 27.35 -28.25
N SER A 606 8.57 26.30 -27.81
CA SER A 606 7.72 26.31 -26.62
C SER A 606 8.51 26.45 -25.32
N LEU A 607 7.81 26.96 -24.28
CA LEU A 607 8.38 26.99 -22.92
C LEU A 607 8.71 25.57 -22.44
N MET A 608 7.94 24.58 -22.88
CA MET A 608 8.17 23.18 -22.52
C MET A 608 9.47 22.64 -23.13
N ALA A 609 9.74 22.94 -24.39
CA ALA A 609 11.02 22.61 -25.03
C ALA A 609 12.19 23.32 -24.35
N GLY A 610 12.01 24.58 -23.95
CA GLY A 610 12.98 25.32 -23.15
C GLY A 610 13.33 24.64 -21.82
N LEU A 611 12.31 24.16 -21.10
CA LEU A 611 12.48 23.36 -19.87
C LEU A 611 13.15 22.00 -20.18
N GLY A 612 12.75 21.36 -21.27
CA GLY A 612 13.36 20.12 -21.76
C GLY A 612 14.86 20.28 -21.99
N ASN A 613 15.27 21.29 -22.74
CA ASN A 613 16.68 21.62 -22.99
C ASN A 613 17.46 21.91 -21.72
N LEU A 614 16.85 22.61 -20.75
CA LEU A 614 17.48 22.90 -19.46
C LEU A 614 17.77 21.64 -18.65
N LEU A 615 16.93 20.62 -18.75
CA LEU A 615 17.02 19.37 -17.97
C LEU A 615 17.64 18.20 -18.75
N ALA A 616 17.78 18.30 -20.05
CA ALA A 616 18.27 17.23 -20.95
C ALA A 616 19.62 16.64 -20.52
N TRP A 617 20.52 17.48 -19.96
CA TRP A 617 21.82 17.02 -19.47
C TRP A 617 21.74 15.96 -18.36
N ILE A 618 20.63 15.92 -17.60
CA ILE A 618 20.41 14.91 -16.54
C ILE A 618 20.21 13.52 -17.18
N PHE A 619 19.59 13.48 -18.35
CA PHE A 619 19.25 12.24 -19.06
C PHE A 619 20.32 11.83 -20.11
N ALA A 620 21.26 12.70 -20.42
CA ALA A 620 22.36 12.39 -21.34
C ALA A 620 23.14 11.10 -20.97
N PRO A 621 23.44 10.80 -19.69
CA PRO A 621 24.08 9.55 -19.30
C PRO A 621 23.23 8.29 -19.53
N LEU A 622 21.91 8.46 -19.69
CA LEU A 622 20.93 7.38 -19.93
C LEU A 622 20.67 7.15 -21.43
N GLY A 623 21.29 7.93 -22.33
CA GLY A 623 21.15 7.78 -23.77
C GLY A 623 20.00 8.57 -24.41
N PHE A 624 19.23 9.33 -23.65
CA PHE A 624 18.10 10.15 -24.15
C PHE A 624 18.17 11.60 -23.63
N GLY A 625 19.34 12.22 -23.78
CA GLY A 625 19.62 13.59 -23.35
C GLY A 625 19.21 14.66 -24.37
N ASN A 626 18.12 14.49 -25.10
CA ASN A 626 17.51 15.47 -25.98
C ASN A 626 16.27 16.10 -25.31
N TRP A 627 15.79 17.23 -25.84
CA TRP A 627 14.66 17.94 -25.24
C TRP A 627 13.36 17.15 -25.40
N GLU A 628 13.18 16.45 -26.51
CA GLU A 628 11.98 15.66 -26.84
C GLU A 628 11.74 14.57 -25.79
N SER A 629 12.74 13.72 -25.56
CA SER A 629 12.65 12.64 -24.56
C SER A 629 12.53 13.17 -23.15
N THR A 630 13.13 14.32 -22.87
CA THR A 630 13.04 14.97 -21.56
C THR A 630 11.63 15.50 -21.31
N VAL A 631 11.04 16.19 -22.29
CA VAL A 631 9.66 16.67 -22.24
C VAL A 631 8.71 15.51 -22.06
N THR A 632 8.83 14.46 -22.87
CA THR A 632 8.02 13.23 -22.78
C THR A 632 8.12 12.58 -21.39
N SER A 633 9.31 12.57 -20.77
CA SER A 633 9.46 12.06 -19.40
C SER A 633 8.81 12.97 -18.36
N ILE A 634 8.80 14.29 -18.56
CA ILE A 634 8.16 15.26 -17.66
C ILE A 634 6.63 15.16 -17.76
N THR A 635 6.08 15.12 -18.97
CA THR A 635 4.63 14.92 -19.17
C THR A 635 4.17 13.60 -18.60
N GLY A 636 4.97 12.54 -18.73
CA GLY A 636 4.75 11.24 -18.09
C GLY A 636 4.78 11.26 -16.56
N LEU A 637 5.27 12.32 -15.88
CA LEU A 637 5.08 12.50 -14.44
C LEU A 637 3.68 13.03 -14.09
N VAL A 638 3.03 13.72 -15.01
CA VAL A 638 1.65 14.19 -14.83
C VAL A 638 0.68 13.02 -14.95
N ALA A 639 0.72 12.35 -16.09
CA ALA A 639 -0.02 11.13 -16.35
C ALA A 639 0.84 10.23 -17.25
N LYS A 640 0.89 8.94 -16.96
CA LYS A 640 1.83 8.04 -17.67
C LYS A 640 1.40 7.73 -19.10
N GLU A 641 0.12 7.74 -19.36
CA GLU A 641 -0.49 7.64 -20.68
C GLU A 641 -0.08 8.79 -21.59
N ASN A 642 0.13 10.00 -21.07
CA ASN A 642 0.55 11.15 -21.87
C ASN A 642 1.94 11.01 -22.51
N VAL A 643 2.70 9.97 -22.18
CA VAL A 643 3.99 9.70 -22.82
C VAL A 643 3.78 9.43 -24.31
N VAL A 644 2.80 8.60 -24.67
CA VAL A 644 2.49 8.22 -26.07
C VAL A 644 1.98 9.44 -26.83
N ALA A 645 0.95 10.12 -26.31
CA ALA A 645 0.41 11.33 -26.91
C ALA A 645 1.49 12.42 -27.11
N THR A 646 2.37 12.63 -26.11
CA THR A 646 3.46 13.60 -26.24
C THR A 646 4.46 13.22 -27.34
N VAL A 647 4.74 11.93 -27.53
CA VAL A 647 5.60 11.50 -28.65
C VAL A 647 4.88 11.78 -29.97
N GLY A 648 3.59 11.46 -30.10
CA GLY A 648 2.79 11.75 -31.29
C GLY A 648 2.82 13.24 -31.67
N VAL A 649 2.57 14.11 -30.70
CA VAL A 649 2.60 15.57 -30.89
C VAL A 649 4.00 16.05 -31.31
N ILE A 650 5.05 15.65 -30.57
CA ILE A 650 6.43 16.07 -30.88
C ILE A 650 6.91 15.60 -32.24
N THR A 651 6.44 14.46 -32.70
CA THR A 651 6.81 13.89 -34.00
C THR A 651 5.88 14.32 -35.15
N SER A 652 4.98 15.25 -34.89
CA SER A 652 3.99 15.80 -35.86
C SER A 652 3.03 14.74 -36.41
N LEU A 653 2.82 13.64 -35.68
CA LEU A 653 1.88 12.57 -36.05
C LEU A 653 0.49 12.76 -35.43
N GLY A 654 0.33 13.75 -34.52
CA GLY A 654 -0.92 14.08 -33.83
C GLY A 654 -1.05 13.46 -32.42
N GLU A 655 -2.06 13.92 -31.66
CA GLU A 655 -2.33 13.44 -30.30
C GLU A 655 -3.07 12.09 -30.28
N GLU A 656 -3.84 11.80 -31.32
CA GLU A 656 -4.76 10.64 -31.38
C GLU A 656 -4.09 9.35 -31.89
N ILE A 657 -2.80 9.42 -32.22
CA ILE A 657 -2.06 8.24 -32.71
C ILE A 657 -1.94 7.16 -31.62
N GLY A 658 -2.36 5.95 -31.96
CA GLY A 658 -2.35 4.80 -31.05
C GLY A 658 -0.94 4.30 -30.74
N GLU A 659 -0.75 3.71 -29.56
CA GLU A 659 0.52 3.10 -29.15
C GLU A 659 0.97 1.91 -30.01
N THR A 660 0.11 1.42 -30.87
CA THR A 660 0.37 0.28 -31.80
C THR A 660 0.68 0.71 -33.23
N ASP A 661 0.77 1.99 -33.50
CA ASP A 661 1.03 2.52 -34.82
C ASP A 661 2.52 2.39 -35.21
N PRO A 662 2.83 1.76 -36.37
CA PRO A 662 4.21 1.60 -36.86
C PRO A 662 4.95 2.92 -37.09
N SER A 663 4.25 3.97 -37.53
CA SER A 663 4.84 5.28 -37.80
C SER A 663 5.32 5.94 -36.47
N LEU A 664 4.55 5.80 -35.40
CA LEU A 664 4.92 6.25 -34.06
C LEU A 664 6.14 5.50 -33.54
N TRP A 665 6.22 4.19 -33.76
CA TRP A 665 7.37 3.40 -33.33
C TRP A 665 8.66 3.82 -34.05
N ALA A 666 8.60 4.05 -35.35
CA ALA A 666 9.73 4.50 -36.14
C ALA A 666 10.21 5.89 -35.68
N SER A 667 9.28 6.82 -35.48
CA SER A 667 9.57 8.18 -35.03
C SER A 667 10.14 8.18 -33.60
N PHE A 668 9.58 7.37 -32.70
CA PHE A 668 10.10 7.21 -31.35
C PHE A 668 11.52 6.59 -31.33
N ALA A 669 11.78 5.58 -32.15
CA ALA A 669 13.10 5.00 -32.29
C ALA A 669 14.11 6.03 -32.82
N ALA A 670 13.71 6.82 -33.84
CA ALA A 670 14.54 7.90 -34.41
C ALA A 670 14.86 8.99 -33.35
N MET A 671 13.87 9.39 -32.55
CA MET A 671 14.02 10.34 -31.44
C MET A 671 15.09 9.89 -30.42
N LEU A 672 15.23 8.58 -30.23
CA LEU A 672 16.23 7.96 -29.34
C LEU A 672 17.51 7.52 -30.08
N GLY A 673 17.71 8.01 -31.30
CA GLY A 673 18.89 7.73 -32.12
C GLY A 673 19.02 6.27 -32.57
N GLY A 674 17.92 5.52 -32.63
CA GLY A 674 17.87 4.11 -33.03
C GLY A 674 18.56 3.15 -32.07
N SER A 675 18.96 3.61 -30.88
CA SER A 675 19.66 2.80 -29.87
C SER A 675 18.69 1.95 -29.08
N SER A 676 18.78 0.63 -29.21
CA SER A 676 17.96 -0.31 -28.43
C SER A 676 18.18 -0.16 -26.91
N ALA A 677 19.41 0.11 -26.52
CA ALA A 677 19.76 0.34 -25.11
C ALA A 677 19.14 1.64 -24.57
N ALA A 678 19.04 2.71 -25.38
CA ALA A 678 18.41 3.97 -25.00
C ALA A 678 16.88 3.79 -24.86
N ILE A 679 16.25 3.08 -25.79
CA ILE A 679 14.81 2.74 -25.75
C ILE A 679 14.48 1.97 -24.47
N MET A 680 15.26 0.93 -24.14
CA MET A 680 15.06 0.17 -22.90
C MET A 680 15.32 0.98 -21.64
N ALA A 681 16.31 1.87 -21.66
CA ALA A 681 16.61 2.75 -20.51
C ALA A 681 15.50 3.79 -20.29
N PHE A 682 14.95 4.36 -21.36
CA PHE A 682 13.80 5.27 -21.32
C PHE A 682 12.58 4.58 -20.68
N CYS A 683 12.26 3.37 -21.15
CA CYS A 683 11.18 2.58 -20.56
C CYS A 683 11.42 2.32 -19.07
N ALA A 684 12.58 1.80 -18.69
CA ALA A 684 12.92 1.48 -17.31
C ALA A 684 12.83 2.72 -16.40
N PHE A 685 13.32 3.88 -16.87
CA PHE A 685 13.20 5.13 -16.14
C PHE A 685 11.75 5.53 -15.93
N ASN A 686 10.93 5.56 -16.99
CA ASN A 686 9.52 5.96 -16.90
C ASN A 686 8.66 4.99 -16.10
N LEU A 687 9.02 3.71 -16.06
CA LEU A 687 8.32 2.72 -15.24
C LEU A 687 8.66 2.86 -13.75
N LEU A 688 9.92 3.12 -13.39
CA LEU A 688 10.42 3.09 -12.01
C LEU A 688 10.43 4.46 -11.33
N CYS A 689 10.44 5.57 -12.08
CA CYS A 689 10.44 6.91 -11.52
C CYS A 689 9.16 7.22 -10.72
N ALA A 690 9.08 8.40 -10.15
CA ALA A 690 7.88 8.83 -9.42
C ALA A 690 6.64 8.64 -10.28
N SER A 691 5.57 8.15 -9.65
CA SER A 691 4.30 7.89 -10.32
C SER A 691 3.61 9.20 -10.73
N CYS A 692 2.47 9.08 -11.40
CA CYS A 692 1.64 10.22 -11.79
C CYS A 692 1.33 11.17 -10.61
N LEU A 693 1.05 12.44 -10.90
CA LEU A 693 0.77 13.46 -9.89
C LEU A 693 -0.37 13.08 -8.95
N ALA A 694 -1.35 12.33 -9.43
CA ALA A 694 -2.43 11.77 -8.62
C ALA A 694 -1.92 10.84 -7.50
N ALA A 695 -1.00 9.95 -7.84
CA ALA A 695 -0.35 9.06 -6.86
C ALA A 695 0.56 9.86 -5.91
N ILE A 696 1.31 10.84 -6.41
CA ILE A 696 2.16 11.74 -5.59
C ILE A 696 1.29 12.50 -4.58
N GLY A 697 0.14 13.03 -4.99
CA GLY A 697 -0.83 13.68 -4.10
C GLY A 697 -1.32 12.74 -2.99
N THR A 698 -1.52 11.46 -3.31
CA THR A 698 -1.92 10.44 -2.34
C THR A 698 -0.75 10.05 -1.41
N ILE A 699 0.47 9.93 -1.95
CA ILE A 699 1.71 9.72 -1.16
C ILE A 699 1.86 10.82 -0.12
N ARG A 700 1.69 12.10 -0.49
CA ARG A 700 1.76 13.23 0.44
C ARG A 700 0.80 13.09 1.62
N ARG A 701 -0.42 12.63 1.36
CA ARG A 701 -1.44 12.42 2.41
C ARG A 701 -1.11 11.26 3.33
N GLN A 702 -0.62 10.13 2.77
CA GLN A 702 -0.31 8.95 3.55
C GLN A 702 0.99 9.09 4.35
N MET A 703 1.96 9.84 3.83
CA MET A 703 3.22 10.16 4.52
C MET A 703 3.03 11.15 5.68
N MET A 704 1.97 11.97 5.66
CA MET A 704 1.66 13.03 6.65
C MET A 704 2.86 13.95 6.98
N SER A 705 3.85 14.00 6.11
CA SER A 705 5.10 14.77 6.29
C SER A 705 5.66 15.18 4.93
N ALA A 706 5.84 16.49 4.71
CA ALA A 706 6.44 17.01 3.49
C ALA A 706 7.86 16.46 3.27
N LYS A 707 8.65 16.35 4.35
CA LYS A 707 10.00 15.78 4.30
C LYS A 707 10.02 14.35 3.75
N TRP A 708 9.14 13.50 4.25
CA TRP A 708 9.06 12.10 3.80
C TRP A 708 8.45 11.98 2.39
N THR A 709 7.56 12.89 2.00
CA THR A 709 7.02 12.94 0.64
C THR A 709 8.13 13.24 -0.37
N TRP A 710 8.90 14.30 -0.15
CA TRP A 710 10.02 14.64 -1.04
C TRP A 710 11.12 13.59 -1.02
N ALA A 711 11.38 12.96 0.12
CA ALA A 711 12.32 11.84 0.22
C ALA A 711 11.84 10.64 -0.61
N ALA A 712 10.54 10.34 -0.63
CA ALA A 712 9.96 9.26 -1.43
C ALA A 712 10.10 9.53 -2.93
N ILE A 713 9.70 10.75 -3.38
CA ILE A 713 9.81 11.16 -4.78
C ILE A 713 11.28 11.14 -5.23
N GLY A 714 12.17 11.77 -4.45
CA GLY A 714 13.59 11.80 -4.76
C GLY A 714 14.23 10.41 -4.81
N TYR A 715 13.82 9.50 -3.92
CA TYR A 715 14.29 8.12 -3.92
C TYR A 715 13.85 7.38 -5.19
N MET A 716 12.56 7.47 -5.56
CA MET A 716 12.04 6.80 -6.76
C MET A 716 12.73 7.30 -8.03
N CYS A 717 12.86 8.63 -8.19
CA CYS A 717 13.54 9.21 -9.35
C CYS A 717 15.04 8.85 -9.40
N ALA A 718 15.74 8.91 -8.25
CA ALA A 718 17.16 8.56 -8.19
C ALA A 718 17.38 7.06 -8.47
N PHE A 719 16.53 6.19 -7.93
CA PHE A 719 16.59 4.75 -8.17
C PHE A 719 16.36 4.43 -9.65
N ALA A 720 15.31 5.03 -10.25
CA ALA A 720 15.00 4.88 -11.67
C ALA A 720 16.16 5.35 -12.56
N TRP A 721 16.77 6.49 -12.21
CA TRP A 721 17.92 7.03 -12.91
C TRP A 721 19.13 6.08 -12.83
N CYS A 722 19.42 5.53 -11.65
CA CYS A 722 20.49 4.54 -11.51
C CYS A 722 20.27 3.28 -12.34
N VAL A 723 19.03 2.77 -12.38
CA VAL A 723 18.68 1.59 -13.17
C VAL A 723 18.77 1.91 -14.68
N GLY A 724 18.22 3.02 -15.13
CA GLY A 724 18.30 3.48 -16.51
C GLY A 724 19.73 3.66 -16.97
N LEU A 725 20.58 4.29 -16.14
CA LEU A 725 22.00 4.43 -16.41
C LEU A 725 22.69 3.08 -16.62
N MET A 726 22.41 2.10 -15.76
CA MET A 726 23.01 0.77 -15.86
C MET A 726 22.51 0.05 -17.13
N ILE A 727 21.23 0.16 -17.46
CA ILE A 727 20.65 -0.45 -18.68
C ILE A 727 21.32 0.14 -19.93
N TYR A 728 21.39 1.46 -20.04
CA TYR A 728 21.99 2.09 -21.21
C TYR A 728 23.48 1.80 -21.32
N GLN A 729 24.25 2.03 -20.26
CA GLN A 729 25.72 1.93 -20.32
C GLN A 729 26.20 0.49 -20.47
N PHE A 730 25.59 -0.46 -19.76
CA PHE A 730 25.99 -1.87 -19.89
C PHE A 730 25.33 -2.53 -21.10
N GLY A 731 24.05 -2.24 -21.36
CA GLY A 731 23.34 -2.76 -22.55
C GLY A 731 23.97 -2.27 -23.85
N GLY A 732 24.21 -0.97 -23.98
CA GLY A 732 24.85 -0.37 -25.15
C GLY A 732 26.29 -0.83 -25.34
N LEU A 733 27.05 -1.08 -24.27
CA LEU A 733 28.40 -1.66 -24.37
C LEU A 733 28.35 -3.10 -24.89
N ILE A 734 27.38 -3.92 -24.43
CA ILE A 734 27.19 -5.31 -24.86
C ILE A 734 26.69 -5.35 -26.30
N ALA A 735 25.78 -4.47 -26.68
CA ALA A 735 25.24 -4.35 -28.03
C ALA A 735 26.27 -3.72 -29.01
N GLY A 736 27.37 -3.15 -28.53
CA GLY A 736 28.35 -2.46 -29.33
C GLY A 736 27.90 -1.08 -29.84
N GLU A 737 26.82 -0.53 -29.27
CA GLU A 737 26.27 0.79 -29.63
C GLU A 737 27.11 1.94 -29.04
N ILE A 738 27.77 1.71 -27.89
CA ILE A 738 28.60 2.71 -27.23
C ILE A 738 30.00 2.17 -26.88
N ALA A 739 30.98 3.06 -26.82
CA ALA A 739 32.32 2.75 -26.33
C ALA A 739 32.44 3.05 -24.82
N PHE A 740 33.42 2.44 -24.17
CA PHE A 740 33.71 2.73 -22.77
C PHE A 740 34.08 4.19 -22.57
N GLY A 741 33.34 4.93 -21.76
CA GLY A 741 33.48 6.34 -21.53
C GLY A 741 33.29 6.77 -20.06
N PRO A 742 33.28 8.07 -19.76
CA PRO A 742 33.11 8.59 -18.41
C PRO A 742 31.78 8.16 -17.76
N PHE A 743 30.71 8.09 -18.53
CA PHE A 743 29.40 7.66 -18.03
C PHE A 743 29.36 6.15 -17.79
N THR A 744 30.10 5.35 -18.54
CA THR A 744 30.25 3.92 -18.28
C THR A 744 31.01 3.69 -16.96
N ALA A 745 32.07 4.48 -16.70
CA ALA A 745 32.74 4.44 -15.42
C ALA A 745 31.81 4.85 -14.26
N LEU A 746 30.95 5.87 -14.46
CA LEU A 746 29.92 6.25 -13.50
C LEU A 746 28.92 5.09 -13.24
N ALA A 747 28.48 4.40 -14.29
CA ALA A 747 27.59 3.24 -14.16
C ALA A 747 28.23 2.12 -13.33
N VAL A 748 29.54 1.84 -13.52
CA VAL A 748 30.28 0.88 -12.71
C VAL A 748 30.33 1.30 -11.24
N VAL A 749 30.57 2.58 -10.95
CA VAL A 749 30.58 3.11 -9.57
C VAL A 749 29.20 3.00 -8.94
N VAL A 750 28.13 3.33 -9.69
CA VAL A 750 26.74 3.21 -9.21
C VAL A 750 26.40 1.75 -8.94
N ALA A 751 26.73 0.84 -9.85
CA ALA A 751 26.51 -0.60 -9.67
C ALA A 751 27.25 -1.14 -8.44
N ALA A 752 28.53 -0.79 -8.28
CA ALA A 752 29.32 -1.15 -7.10
C ALA A 752 28.74 -0.56 -5.80
N GLY A 753 28.23 0.68 -5.84
CA GLY A 753 27.52 1.31 -4.73
C GLY A 753 26.23 0.59 -4.37
N MET A 754 25.42 0.21 -5.34
CA MET A 754 24.19 -0.58 -5.12
C MET A 754 24.50 -1.97 -4.55
N LEU A 755 25.52 -2.65 -5.08
CA LEU A 755 25.98 -3.93 -4.54
C LEU A 755 26.51 -3.78 -3.10
N TYR A 756 27.30 -2.74 -2.82
CA TYR A 756 27.73 -2.46 -1.46
C TYR A 756 26.55 -2.24 -0.51
N LEU A 757 25.55 -1.44 -0.92
CA LEU A 757 24.33 -1.24 -0.12
C LEU A 757 23.54 -2.52 0.08
N LEU A 758 23.52 -3.42 -0.91
CA LEU A 758 22.84 -4.71 -0.83
C LEU A 758 23.50 -5.64 0.21
N PHE A 759 24.83 -5.72 0.22
CA PHE A 759 25.57 -6.64 1.09
C PHE A 759 25.99 -6.02 2.45
N ARG A 760 25.86 -4.69 2.60
CA ARG A 760 26.13 -4.03 3.87
C ARG A 760 25.24 -4.60 4.97
N PRO A 761 25.75 -4.89 6.20
CA PRO A 761 24.92 -5.30 7.32
C PRO A 761 23.87 -4.23 7.67
N ALA A 762 22.67 -4.67 8.05
CA ALA A 762 21.59 -3.75 8.44
C ALA A 762 22.02 -2.90 9.65
N ALA A 763 21.56 -1.65 9.71
CA ALA A 763 21.79 -0.81 10.87
C ALA A 763 21.02 -1.39 12.07
N LYS A 764 21.72 -1.63 13.18
CA LYS A 764 21.10 -2.17 14.39
C LYS A 764 20.07 -1.19 14.97
N PRO A 765 18.94 -1.68 15.51
CA PRO A 765 17.96 -0.86 16.22
C PRO A 765 18.61 -0.13 17.40
N LYS A 766 18.13 1.07 17.73
CA LYS A 766 18.75 1.91 18.78
C LYS A 766 18.89 1.23 20.15
N GLY A 767 17.98 0.28 20.51
CA GLY A 767 17.97 -0.38 21.82
C GLY A 767 19.03 -1.44 22.02
N VAL A 768 19.10 -2.36 21.08
CA VAL A 768 20.15 -3.39 21.05
C VAL A 768 21.53 -2.72 20.97
N GLY A 769 21.64 -1.60 20.25
CA GLY A 769 22.86 -0.81 20.21
C GLY A 769 23.29 -0.19 21.56
N LYS A 770 22.36 0.18 22.47
CA LYS A 770 22.72 0.68 23.81
C LYS A 770 23.19 -0.44 24.74
N LEU A 771 22.54 -1.61 24.70
CA LEU A 771 22.96 -2.78 25.47
C LEU A 771 24.34 -3.27 25.04
N GLU A 772 24.57 -3.38 23.71
CA GLU A 772 25.89 -3.76 23.17
C GLU A 772 26.98 -2.71 23.40
N ALA A 773 26.63 -1.40 23.30
CA ALA A 773 27.58 -0.33 23.61
C ALA A 773 27.96 -0.32 25.11
N ALA A 774 27.00 -0.57 26.00
CA ALA A 774 27.27 -0.72 27.42
C ALA A 774 28.18 -1.93 27.70
N ARG A 775 27.99 -3.05 26.96
CA ARG A 775 28.86 -4.25 27.06
C ARG A 775 30.30 -3.97 26.58
N LYS A 776 30.50 -3.27 25.48
CA LYS A 776 31.83 -2.95 24.95
C LYS A 776 32.64 -2.00 25.83
N ASN A 777 31.94 -1.21 26.66
CA ASN A 777 32.55 -0.24 27.58
C ASN A 777 32.70 -0.80 29.02
N ALA A 778 32.22 -2.01 29.29
CA ALA A 778 32.38 -2.77 30.53
C ALA A 778 33.44 -3.86 30.39
#